data_e1372a70a8b08e1862c70b22ac8e5cea
#
_entry.id   e1372a70a8b08e1862c70b22ac8e5cea
#
_cell.length_a   1.000
_cell.length_b   1.000
_cell.length_c   1.000
_cell.angle_alpha   90.00
_cell.angle_beta   90.00
_cell.angle_gamma   90.00
#
_symmetry.space_group_name_H-M   'P 1'
#
loop_
_entity.id
_entity.type
_entity.pdbx_description
1 polymer ?
#
loop_
_entity_poly.entity_id
_entity_poly.type
_entity_poly.pdbx_seq_one_letter_code
_entity_poly.pdbx_strand_id
1 'polypeptide(L)'
;MRPGTPSTPPRALPHPLPRPDGEQAHLERVWQRPRGWCAITVVNNNYIGLLYIGTALLFFLLAGVLALLMRAQLAVPDNDLIGHDLYNQLFTMHGTVMMFLFAVPAVEAMAVLLLPNMLGARDLPFPRLSSYAYWAYAIGGLVFFCSIFVGLAPDGGWFMYPPLTSSAYSPALNADLWLLGIGFIEISAIAGAIELAVGILRTRAPGMTLDKMPIFAWIMLAFSGMVIIAFPAVIVATALLELERAFGLPFFMADKGGDPLLWQHLFWLFGHPEVYIIFLPAAGMVSMIIPAMAGRPLVGYRLVVMAIVATSFLSFGLWVHHMFATGIPQLSLSFASAASMAVSIPTGVQVFAWIATLAAAPRLRPLKTPMLFILGFFFIFVLGGLTGVMVAVIPFDWQAHDTYFVVAHLHYVLVGGMVFPLFAAFYYWMPFVSRRALSERLGRWAFWLMFVGFNIGFFPMHLTGLAGMPRRVYTYADQYGWGLLNMVSTVGAYLIAAGVLVFLIDLARNCRPSVERNAGNVWRAGTLEWLPAGVAGPRSVPWVSSREPLWDQPGLAADVQAGRYYLPGAPTGGRSTLVTGAIDARPQYLLRLPGPGWPPVLAAVGTAGFFLLLTVKLMVPAALFGVLAIAMILRWLWDADPAPDHPPVDVGGGLRLPVSCVGSASHSWWAMVMLVMVCASIFCALLFAYLFLWTTSPEVWPAPAALAAVPWPLASGALLAGSSALAWTGGRGLRRGRQSCLRLALPLGALMLAAAVGLEAGAQWRAGLRPQDHAYAASVYALIGLQGTLAIAVAFMSLFTAARSWAGKLGAARRACFDNTALLWHYTVAQGLVGTLVLHGFPRWAGLA
;
A
#
# COMPACT_ATOMS: atom_id res chain seq x y z
N MET A 1 -36.29 1.60 27.62
CA MET A 1 -35.06 2.30 28.08
C MET A 1 -35.15 3.74 27.62
N ARG A 2 -35.12 4.73 28.54
CA ARG A 2 -35.17 6.16 28.21
C ARG A 2 -33.82 6.56 27.53
N PRO A 3 -33.81 7.42 26.49
CA PRO A 3 -32.56 7.91 25.92
C PRO A 3 -31.88 8.79 26.97
N GLY A 4 -30.69 8.38 27.38
CA GLY A 4 -29.83 9.13 28.27
C GLY A 4 -29.48 10.47 27.64
N THR A 5 -29.58 11.54 28.42
CA THR A 5 -29.06 12.88 28.09
C THR A 5 -27.65 12.78 27.48
N PRO A 6 -27.36 13.55 26.43
CA PRO A 6 -26.02 13.57 25.86
C PRO A 6 -25.05 14.09 26.93
N SER A 7 -24.23 13.21 27.48
CA SER A 7 -23.12 13.60 28.34
C SER A 7 -22.25 14.57 27.56
N THR A 8 -22.11 15.79 28.04
CA THR A 8 -21.12 16.75 27.54
C THR A 8 -19.79 16.02 27.36
N PRO A 9 -19.14 16.10 26.20
CA PRO A 9 -17.84 15.45 26.00
C PRO A 9 -16.88 15.99 27.07
N PRO A 10 -16.01 15.13 27.63
CA PRO A 10 -15.05 15.61 28.59
C PRO A 10 -14.26 16.76 27.96
N ARG A 11 -14.28 17.90 28.62
CA ARG A 11 -13.51 19.07 28.20
C ARG A 11 -12.06 18.69 28.04
N ALA A 12 -11.44 19.26 26.99
CA ALA A 12 -10.04 19.21 26.64
C ALA A 12 -9.12 18.61 27.72
N LEU A 13 -8.10 17.85 27.29
CA LEU A 13 -7.01 17.38 28.15
C LEU A 13 -5.97 18.51 28.36
N PRO A 14 -6.29 19.66 28.98
CA PRO A 14 -5.31 20.71 29.18
C PRO A 14 -4.42 20.29 30.36
N HIS A 15 -3.13 20.08 30.05
CA HIS A 15 -2.16 19.96 31.14
C HIS A 15 -2.10 21.30 31.91
N PRO A 16 -2.00 21.29 33.25
CA PRO A 16 -1.78 22.52 33.97
C PRO A 16 -0.50 23.24 33.51
N LEU A 17 -0.60 24.54 33.30
CA LEU A 17 0.53 25.42 33.02
C LEU A 17 1.18 25.89 34.33
N PRO A 18 2.49 26.10 34.34
CA PRO A 18 3.47 25.88 33.27
C PRO A 18 3.79 24.41 33.06
N ARG A 19 4.28 24.07 31.84
CA ARG A 19 4.89 22.75 31.55
C ARG A 19 6.03 22.52 32.56
N PRO A 20 6.21 21.29 33.09
CA PRO A 20 7.32 21.01 33.99
C PRO A 20 8.68 21.37 33.39
N ASP A 21 9.56 21.99 34.19
CA ASP A 21 10.89 22.37 33.76
C ASP A 21 11.68 21.15 33.24
N GLY A 22 12.38 21.34 32.12
CA GLY A 22 13.16 20.28 31.47
C GLY A 22 12.40 19.28 30.62
N GLU A 23 11.06 19.22 30.70
CA GLU A 23 10.25 18.27 29.93
C GLU A 23 10.38 18.51 28.42
N GLN A 24 10.40 19.75 27.96
CA GLN A 24 10.62 20.06 26.56
C GLN A 24 11.99 19.55 26.07
N ALA A 25 13.04 19.85 26.83
CA ALA A 25 14.39 19.42 26.47
C ALA A 25 14.53 17.87 26.53
N HIS A 26 13.79 17.23 27.43
CA HIS A 26 13.71 15.77 27.46
C HIS A 26 13.03 15.22 26.18
N LEU A 27 11.86 15.74 25.80
CA LEU A 27 11.17 15.32 24.57
C LEU A 27 12.00 15.60 23.32
N GLU A 28 12.67 16.72 23.23
CA GLU A 28 13.58 17.04 22.12
C GLU A 28 14.68 15.99 21.97
N ARG A 29 15.29 15.57 23.06
CA ARG A 29 16.31 14.50 23.05
C ARG A 29 15.74 13.15 22.64
N VAL A 30 14.60 12.77 23.21
CA VAL A 30 13.95 11.48 22.93
C VAL A 30 13.50 11.34 21.47
N TRP A 31 13.03 12.43 20.86
CA TRP A 31 12.56 12.45 19.49
C TRP A 31 13.63 12.89 18.49
N GLN A 32 14.86 13.17 18.93
CA GLN A 32 15.96 13.56 18.06
C GLN A 32 16.32 12.42 17.09
N ARG A 33 16.63 12.80 15.84
CA ARG A 33 17.18 11.87 14.85
C ARG A 33 18.54 11.34 15.30
N PRO A 34 18.80 10.01 15.22
CA PRO A 34 20.14 9.47 15.43
C PRO A 34 21.16 10.12 14.48
N ARG A 35 22.42 10.27 14.94
CA ARG A 35 23.50 10.90 14.17
C ARG A 35 24.45 9.87 13.57
N GLY A 36 25.21 10.27 12.55
CA GLY A 36 26.20 9.42 11.89
C GLY A 36 25.56 8.16 11.28
N TRP A 37 26.24 7.04 11.36
CA TRP A 37 25.75 5.75 10.84
C TRP A 37 24.44 5.28 11.48
N CYS A 38 24.19 5.66 12.71
CA CYS A 38 22.93 5.35 13.36
C CYS A 38 21.72 6.06 12.74
N ALA A 39 21.91 7.05 11.86
CA ALA A 39 20.82 7.71 11.15
C ALA A 39 19.98 6.74 10.30
N ILE A 40 20.57 5.62 9.89
CA ILE A 40 19.90 4.52 9.17
C ILE A 40 18.81 3.85 10.04
N THR A 41 18.96 3.86 11.35
CA THR A 41 18.04 3.21 12.29
C THR A 41 16.85 4.08 12.70
N VAL A 42 16.64 5.22 12.06
CA VAL A 42 15.54 6.13 12.37
C VAL A 42 14.18 5.45 12.20
N VAL A 43 13.25 5.80 13.09
CA VAL A 43 11.89 5.24 13.08
C VAL A 43 10.81 6.34 13.11
N ASN A 44 11.17 7.61 13.27
CA ASN A 44 10.20 8.69 13.33
C ASN A 44 9.54 8.91 11.96
N ASN A 45 8.22 8.99 11.93
CA ASN A 45 7.43 9.16 10.71
C ASN A 45 7.90 10.32 9.81
N ASN A 46 8.25 11.47 10.39
CA ASN A 46 8.71 12.64 9.62
C ASN A 46 9.98 12.34 8.82
N TYR A 47 10.94 11.62 9.41
CA TYR A 47 12.19 11.26 8.72
C TYR A 47 12.02 10.10 7.77
N ILE A 48 11.23 9.08 8.16
CA ILE A 48 10.91 7.95 7.27
C ILE A 48 10.15 8.47 6.04
N GLY A 49 9.14 9.32 6.21
CA GLY A 49 8.41 9.93 5.10
C GLY A 49 9.33 10.73 4.14
N LEU A 50 10.28 11.51 4.69
CA LEU A 50 11.26 12.22 3.86
C LEU A 50 12.20 11.28 3.10
N LEU A 51 12.63 10.17 3.71
CA LEU A 51 13.44 9.15 3.05
C LEU A 51 12.66 8.49 1.91
N TYR A 52 11.40 8.12 2.15
CA TYR A 52 10.51 7.59 1.11
C TYR A 52 10.33 8.57 -0.05
N ILE A 53 10.02 9.86 0.23
CA ILE A 53 9.86 10.89 -0.80
C ILE A 53 11.14 11.04 -1.62
N GLY A 54 12.30 11.08 -0.96
CA GLY A 54 13.59 11.20 -1.64
C GLY A 54 13.89 10.01 -2.55
N THR A 55 13.60 8.79 -2.08
CA THR A 55 13.81 7.57 -2.86
C THR A 55 12.80 7.45 -4.02
N ALA A 56 11.52 7.80 -3.79
CA ALA A 56 10.52 7.82 -4.85
C ALA A 56 10.86 8.86 -5.94
N LEU A 57 11.32 10.05 -5.56
CA LEU A 57 11.82 11.04 -6.52
C LEU A 57 13.05 10.55 -7.29
N LEU A 58 13.95 9.81 -6.65
CA LEU A 58 15.08 9.18 -7.35
C LEU A 58 14.58 8.22 -8.43
N PHE A 59 13.64 7.34 -8.10
CA PHE A 59 13.06 6.41 -9.07
C PHE A 59 12.28 7.13 -10.19
N PHE A 60 11.57 8.20 -9.87
CA PHE A 60 10.94 9.06 -10.87
C PHE A 60 11.96 9.61 -11.89
N LEU A 61 13.11 10.08 -11.42
CA LEU A 61 14.17 10.60 -12.28
C LEU A 61 14.81 9.50 -13.13
N LEU A 62 15.11 8.36 -12.50
CA LEU A 62 15.73 7.22 -13.20
C LEU A 62 14.78 6.68 -14.30
N ALA A 63 13.51 6.43 -13.98
CA ALA A 63 12.53 6.00 -14.97
C ALA A 63 12.22 7.08 -16.01
N GLY A 64 12.30 8.36 -15.62
CA GLY A 64 12.18 9.48 -16.54
C GLY A 64 13.29 9.49 -17.61
N VAL A 65 14.54 9.17 -17.23
CA VAL A 65 15.65 9.01 -18.18
C VAL A 65 15.38 7.89 -19.17
N LEU A 66 14.85 6.74 -18.72
CA LEU A 66 14.46 5.65 -19.62
C LEU A 66 13.40 6.10 -20.64
N ALA A 67 12.41 6.90 -20.19
CA ALA A 67 11.40 7.47 -21.07
C ALA A 67 12.01 8.43 -22.14
N LEU A 68 12.97 9.27 -21.75
CA LEU A 68 13.63 10.16 -22.68
C LEU A 68 14.45 9.40 -23.74
N LEU A 69 15.09 8.30 -23.38
CA LEU A 69 15.79 7.43 -24.30
C LEU A 69 14.83 6.78 -25.31
N MET A 70 13.68 6.27 -24.84
CA MET A 70 12.64 5.74 -25.71
C MET A 70 12.08 6.81 -26.66
N ARG A 71 11.90 8.05 -26.18
CA ARG A 71 11.45 9.15 -27.07
C ARG A 71 12.50 9.57 -28.06
N ALA A 72 13.79 9.54 -27.70
CA ALA A 72 14.89 9.76 -28.66
C ALA A 72 14.91 8.69 -29.77
N GLN A 73 14.70 7.42 -29.40
CA GLN A 73 14.59 6.30 -30.34
C GLN A 73 13.46 6.51 -31.35
N LEU A 74 12.30 6.99 -30.89
CA LEU A 74 11.10 7.19 -31.72
C LEU A 74 10.99 8.60 -32.32
N ALA A 75 12.02 9.43 -32.25
CA ALA A 75 11.99 10.79 -32.75
C ALA A 75 11.85 10.87 -34.29
N VAL A 76 12.48 9.95 -34.98
CA VAL A 76 12.47 9.84 -36.44
C VAL A 76 12.18 8.41 -36.87
N PRO A 77 11.58 8.21 -38.08
CA PRO A 77 11.35 6.86 -38.62
C PRO A 77 12.68 6.11 -38.86
N ASP A 78 12.61 4.79 -38.85
CA ASP A 78 13.73 3.86 -39.11
C ASP A 78 14.98 4.13 -38.28
N ASN A 79 14.81 4.72 -37.09
CA ASN A 79 15.90 5.01 -36.17
C ASN A 79 16.45 3.73 -35.52
N ASP A 80 17.74 3.64 -35.37
CA ASP A 80 18.50 2.51 -34.80
C ASP A 80 19.38 2.89 -33.60
N LEU A 81 19.07 4.00 -32.92
CA LEU A 81 19.80 4.48 -31.75
C LEU A 81 19.83 3.43 -30.62
N ILE A 82 18.74 2.66 -30.47
CA ILE A 82 18.57 1.63 -29.46
C ILE A 82 18.03 0.37 -30.13
N GLY A 83 18.70 -0.78 -29.91
CA GLY A 83 18.22 -2.05 -30.41
C GLY A 83 16.92 -2.52 -29.73
N HIS A 84 16.20 -3.45 -30.39
CA HIS A 84 14.90 -3.93 -29.95
C HIS A 84 14.90 -4.56 -28.55
N ASP A 85 15.91 -5.34 -28.18
CA ASP A 85 16.00 -5.99 -26.88
C ASP A 85 16.15 -4.97 -25.75
N LEU A 86 17.07 -4.02 -25.92
CA LEU A 86 17.24 -2.94 -24.94
C LEU A 86 15.98 -2.08 -24.86
N TYR A 87 15.34 -1.77 -25.99
CA TYR A 87 14.09 -1.01 -25.99
C TYR A 87 12.98 -1.71 -25.21
N ASN A 88 12.85 -3.05 -25.34
CA ASN A 88 11.89 -3.85 -24.58
C ASN A 88 12.18 -3.80 -23.08
N GLN A 89 13.45 -3.86 -22.69
CA GLN A 89 13.86 -3.66 -21.29
C GLN A 89 13.55 -2.22 -20.80
N LEU A 90 13.82 -1.19 -21.61
CA LEU A 90 13.56 0.20 -21.24
C LEU A 90 12.09 0.47 -20.96
N PHE A 91 11.17 0.05 -21.86
CA PHE A 91 9.75 0.31 -21.62
C PHE A 91 9.19 -0.52 -20.47
N THR A 92 9.66 -1.75 -20.29
CA THR A 92 9.27 -2.60 -19.15
C THR A 92 9.72 -1.98 -17.82
N MET A 93 10.98 -1.58 -17.76
CA MET A 93 11.55 -0.94 -16.58
C MET A 93 10.92 0.42 -16.30
N HIS A 94 10.69 1.26 -17.35
CA HIS A 94 9.99 2.52 -17.18
C HIS A 94 8.60 2.32 -16.56
N GLY A 95 7.78 1.44 -17.12
CA GLY A 95 6.45 1.17 -16.61
C GLY A 95 6.47 0.62 -15.19
N THR A 96 7.26 -0.42 -14.93
CA THR A 96 7.38 -1.05 -13.61
C THR A 96 7.87 -0.07 -12.54
N VAL A 97 8.93 0.69 -12.83
CA VAL A 97 9.50 1.64 -11.87
C VAL A 97 8.54 2.79 -11.60
N MET A 98 7.85 3.31 -12.63
CA MET A 98 6.87 4.39 -12.44
C MET A 98 5.67 3.96 -11.61
N MET A 99 5.16 2.74 -11.79
CA MET A 99 4.00 2.25 -11.05
C MET A 99 4.38 1.82 -9.63
N PHE A 100 5.31 0.86 -9.50
CA PHE A 100 5.61 0.21 -8.22
C PHE A 100 6.66 0.91 -7.36
N LEU A 101 7.61 1.66 -7.96
CA LEU A 101 8.70 2.28 -7.21
C LEU A 101 8.57 3.80 -7.07
N PHE A 102 7.76 4.44 -7.90
CA PHE A 102 7.51 5.88 -7.78
C PHE A 102 6.09 6.19 -7.33
N ALA A 103 5.05 5.84 -8.11
CA ALA A 103 3.71 6.38 -7.91
C ALA A 103 3.10 5.95 -6.56
N VAL A 104 2.99 4.66 -6.29
CA VAL A 104 2.44 4.15 -5.02
C VAL A 104 3.31 4.56 -3.84
N PRO A 105 4.65 4.39 -3.84
CA PRO A 105 5.48 4.83 -2.72
C PRO A 105 5.49 6.34 -2.50
N ALA A 106 5.36 7.17 -3.53
CA ALA A 106 5.31 8.63 -3.36
C ALA A 106 4.05 9.08 -2.61
N VAL A 107 2.88 8.52 -2.94
CA VAL A 107 1.64 8.87 -2.24
C VAL A 107 1.58 8.28 -0.83
N GLU A 108 2.13 7.09 -0.63
CA GLU A 108 2.31 6.48 0.69
C GLU A 108 3.28 7.30 1.56
N ALA A 109 4.39 7.76 0.99
CA ALA A 109 5.36 8.62 1.65
C ALA A 109 4.74 9.93 2.17
N MET A 110 3.87 10.54 1.37
CA MET A 110 3.11 11.72 1.80
C MET A 110 2.19 11.39 2.99
N ALA A 111 1.59 10.22 3.00
CA ALA A 111 0.76 9.76 4.12
C ALA A 111 1.61 9.51 5.38
N VAL A 112 2.71 8.79 5.28
CA VAL A 112 3.64 8.55 6.41
C VAL A 112 4.13 9.86 7.01
N LEU A 113 4.45 10.86 6.17
CA LEU A 113 4.88 12.18 6.61
C LEU A 113 3.77 12.98 7.29
N LEU A 114 2.59 13.04 6.67
CA LEU A 114 1.57 14.04 7.01
C LEU A 114 0.51 13.51 7.99
N LEU A 115 0.09 12.24 7.86
CA LEU A 115 -1.06 11.73 8.62
C LEU A 115 -0.92 11.84 10.14
N PRO A 116 0.20 11.44 10.79
CA PRO A 116 0.32 11.60 12.23
C PRO A 116 0.12 13.05 12.66
N ASN A 117 0.67 14.00 11.91
CA ASN A 117 0.54 15.42 12.19
C ASN A 117 -0.90 15.93 11.96
N MET A 118 -1.57 15.50 10.90
CA MET A 118 -2.96 15.83 10.60
C MET A 118 -3.94 15.25 11.62
N LEU A 119 -3.63 14.05 12.13
CA LEU A 119 -4.45 13.35 13.13
C LEU A 119 -4.18 13.81 14.56
N GLY A 120 -3.17 14.65 14.81
CA GLY A 120 -2.73 15.05 16.13
C GLY A 120 -2.13 13.89 16.93
N ALA A 121 -1.54 12.90 16.25
CA ALA A 121 -0.79 11.80 16.82
C ALA A 121 0.70 12.14 16.87
N ARG A 122 1.42 11.56 17.82
CA ARG A 122 2.87 11.81 17.95
C ARG A 122 3.72 11.06 16.93
N ASP A 123 3.25 9.91 16.47
CA ASP A 123 3.88 9.08 15.42
C ASP A 123 2.85 8.05 14.92
N LEU A 124 3.21 7.28 13.91
CA LEU A 124 2.47 6.08 13.51
C LEU A 124 2.54 5.00 14.59
N PRO A 125 1.56 4.06 14.64
CA PRO A 125 1.48 3.08 15.73
C PRO A 125 2.58 2.03 15.73
N PHE A 126 3.26 1.80 14.60
CA PHE A 126 4.29 0.77 14.44
C PHE A 126 5.60 1.31 13.83
N PRO A 127 6.32 2.27 14.48
CA PRO A 127 7.45 2.97 13.86
C PRO A 127 8.58 2.06 13.36
N ARG A 128 8.76 0.87 13.98
CA ARG A 128 9.73 -0.14 13.50
C ARG A 128 9.25 -0.84 12.23
N LEU A 129 7.94 -0.99 12.05
CA LEU A 129 7.37 -1.52 10.81
C LEU A 129 7.56 -0.53 9.66
N SER A 130 7.33 0.78 9.89
CA SER A 130 7.62 1.83 8.91
C SER A 130 9.07 1.82 8.47
N SER A 131 10.01 1.67 9.42
CA SER A 131 11.45 1.58 9.12
C SER A 131 11.79 0.34 8.30
N TYR A 132 11.23 -0.82 8.66
CA TYR A 132 11.38 -2.07 7.91
C TYR A 132 10.83 -1.93 6.48
N ALA A 133 9.61 -1.44 6.34
CA ALA A 133 8.95 -1.24 5.05
C ALA A 133 9.76 -0.33 4.14
N TYR A 134 10.26 0.82 4.68
CA TYR A 134 11.11 1.72 3.91
C TYR A 134 12.38 1.02 3.40
N TRP A 135 13.13 0.31 4.26
CA TRP A 135 14.37 -0.33 3.84
C TRP A 135 14.14 -1.50 2.88
N ALA A 136 13.04 -2.24 3.04
CA ALA A 136 12.62 -3.25 2.09
C ALA A 136 12.38 -2.64 0.69
N TYR A 137 11.58 -1.58 0.63
CA TYR A 137 11.34 -0.83 -0.59
C TYR A 137 12.63 -0.27 -1.22
N ALA A 138 13.46 0.42 -0.45
CA ALA A 138 14.65 1.09 -0.97
C ALA A 138 15.70 0.09 -1.48
N ILE A 139 15.97 -0.99 -0.75
CA ILE A 139 16.93 -2.03 -1.16
C ILE A 139 16.39 -2.80 -2.36
N GLY A 140 15.16 -3.27 -2.28
CA GLY A 140 14.54 -4.03 -3.38
C GLY A 140 14.44 -3.22 -4.66
N GLY A 141 13.96 -2.00 -4.57
CA GLY A 141 13.84 -1.10 -5.71
C GLY A 141 15.18 -0.76 -6.36
N LEU A 142 16.24 -0.49 -5.58
CA LEU A 142 17.56 -0.21 -6.12
C LEU A 142 18.16 -1.43 -6.82
N VAL A 143 18.06 -2.60 -6.23
CA VAL A 143 18.56 -3.83 -6.86
C VAL A 143 17.78 -4.14 -8.12
N PHE A 144 16.44 -4.04 -8.07
CA PHE A 144 15.60 -4.21 -9.25
C PHE A 144 15.99 -3.25 -10.37
N PHE A 145 16.16 -1.96 -10.08
CA PHE A 145 16.57 -0.98 -11.09
C PHE A 145 17.96 -1.27 -11.66
N CYS A 146 18.91 -1.68 -10.82
CA CYS A 146 20.28 -2.00 -11.24
C CYS A 146 20.38 -3.22 -12.16
N SER A 147 19.34 -4.03 -12.26
CA SER A 147 19.30 -5.19 -13.18
C SER A 147 19.54 -4.81 -14.64
N ILE A 148 19.19 -3.59 -15.04
CA ILE A 148 19.39 -3.10 -16.40
C ILE A 148 20.88 -3.00 -16.79
N PHE A 149 21.76 -2.73 -15.82
CA PHE A 149 23.19 -2.59 -16.04
C PHE A 149 23.94 -3.94 -16.19
N VAL A 150 23.28 -5.02 -15.82
CA VAL A 150 23.82 -6.40 -15.88
C VAL A 150 23.07 -7.28 -16.89
N GLY A 151 22.20 -6.70 -17.72
CA GLY A 151 21.46 -7.40 -18.75
C GLY A 151 20.35 -8.33 -18.23
N LEU A 152 19.96 -8.19 -16.96
CA LEU A 152 18.90 -8.98 -16.32
C LEU A 152 17.57 -8.22 -16.17
N ALA A 153 17.44 -7.05 -16.78
CA ALA A 153 16.18 -6.30 -16.73
C ALA A 153 15.06 -7.09 -17.43
N PRO A 154 13.83 -7.09 -16.88
CA PRO A 154 12.69 -7.72 -17.53
C PRO A 154 12.32 -6.98 -18.82
N ASP A 155 11.74 -7.71 -19.78
CA ASP A 155 11.42 -7.25 -21.13
C ASP A 155 9.98 -7.58 -21.57
N GLY A 156 9.21 -8.27 -20.74
CA GLY A 156 7.84 -8.71 -21.03
C GLY A 156 6.75 -7.64 -20.82
N GLY A 157 7.12 -6.37 -20.64
CA GLY A 157 6.20 -5.29 -20.23
C GLY A 157 5.93 -5.34 -18.73
N TRP A 158 5.45 -4.22 -18.15
CA TRP A 158 5.17 -4.12 -16.72
C TRP A 158 4.00 -5.04 -16.24
N PHE A 159 3.22 -5.57 -17.15
CA PHE A 159 2.09 -6.49 -16.92
C PHE A 159 2.47 -7.97 -17.11
N MET A 160 3.65 -8.30 -17.63
CA MET A 160 4.27 -9.64 -17.66
C MET A 160 3.36 -10.77 -18.14
N TYR A 161 2.69 -10.63 -19.29
CA TYR A 161 1.72 -11.61 -19.79
C TYR A 161 2.34 -12.95 -20.21
N PRO A 162 1.90 -14.11 -19.66
CA PRO A 162 2.13 -15.38 -20.28
C PRO A 162 1.30 -15.50 -21.60
N PRO A 163 1.73 -16.31 -22.59
CA PRO A 163 2.86 -17.24 -22.50
C PRO A 163 4.24 -16.59 -22.74
N LEU A 164 4.33 -15.32 -23.19
CA LEU A 164 5.61 -14.66 -23.51
C LEU A 164 6.59 -14.65 -22.34
N THR A 165 6.10 -14.59 -21.11
CA THR A 165 6.90 -14.60 -19.89
C THR A 165 7.07 -15.98 -19.26
N SER A 166 6.51 -17.03 -19.85
CA SER A 166 6.77 -18.40 -19.45
C SER A 166 8.21 -18.82 -19.79
N SER A 167 8.71 -19.89 -19.17
CA SER A 167 10.07 -20.40 -19.39
C SER A 167 10.35 -20.83 -20.84
N ALA A 168 9.32 -21.12 -21.62
CA ALA A 168 9.44 -21.49 -23.03
C ALA A 168 9.89 -20.30 -23.91
N TYR A 169 9.45 -19.10 -23.62
CA TYR A 169 9.73 -17.89 -24.40
C TYR A 169 10.72 -16.94 -23.71
N SER A 170 10.76 -16.95 -22.38
CA SER A 170 11.68 -16.16 -21.55
C SER A 170 12.46 -17.09 -20.60
N PRO A 171 13.41 -17.88 -21.09
CA PRO A 171 14.09 -18.90 -20.27
C PRO A 171 15.10 -18.31 -19.27
N ALA A 172 15.53 -17.07 -19.47
CA ALA A 172 16.49 -16.40 -18.62
C ALA A 172 15.84 -15.83 -17.33
N LEU A 173 16.64 -15.29 -16.41
CA LEU A 173 16.21 -14.79 -15.10
C LEU A 173 15.45 -13.46 -15.14
N ASN A 174 15.31 -12.83 -16.31
CA ASN A 174 14.69 -11.51 -16.45
C ASN A 174 13.24 -11.47 -15.90
N ALA A 175 12.43 -12.48 -16.26
CA ALA A 175 11.07 -12.60 -15.76
C ALA A 175 11.04 -12.94 -14.26
N ASP A 176 11.90 -13.86 -13.79
CA ASP A 176 11.97 -14.26 -12.37
C ASP A 176 12.37 -13.06 -11.49
N LEU A 177 13.25 -12.19 -11.99
CA LEU A 177 13.63 -10.97 -11.28
C LEU A 177 12.44 -10.01 -11.11
N TRP A 178 11.56 -9.90 -12.12
CA TRP A 178 10.33 -9.12 -12.00
C TRP A 178 9.37 -9.76 -10.99
N LEU A 179 9.10 -11.07 -11.14
CA LEU A 179 8.12 -11.79 -10.31
C LEU A 179 8.48 -11.76 -8.84
N LEU A 180 9.70 -12.11 -8.48
CA LEU A 180 10.17 -12.13 -7.09
C LEU A 180 10.51 -10.73 -6.58
N GLY A 181 11.02 -9.85 -7.44
CA GLY A 181 11.35 -8.47 -7.08
C GLY A 181 10.12 -7.65 -6.74
N ILE A 182 9.07 -7.70 -7.57
CA ILE A 182 7.81 -6.99 -7.30
C ILE A 182 7.11 -7.60 -6.07
N GLY A 183 6.99 -8.93 -5.98
CA GLY A 183 6.40 -9.59 -4.82
C GLY A 183 7.08 -9.21 -3.49
N PHE A 184 8.40 -8.98 -3.51
CA PHE A 184 9.12 -8.47 -2.34
C PHE A 184 8.78 -7.00 -2.01
N ILE A 185 8.67 -6.13 -3.02
CA ILE A 185 8.36 -4.71 -2.84
C ILE A 185 6.93 -4.54 -2.31
N GLU A 186 6.00 -5.37 -2.74
CA GLU A 186 4.61 -5.37 -2.29
C GLU A 186 4.44 -5.64 -0.79
N ILE A 187 5.36 -6.40 -0.17
CA ILE A 187 5.38 -6.58 1.29
C ILE A 187 5.51 -5.21 2.00
N SER A 188 6.30 -4.30 1.45
CA SER A 188 6.43 -2.94 1.99
C SER A 188 5.11 -2.17 1.93
N ALA A 189 4.43 -2.19 0.78
CA ALA A 189 3.17 -1.48 0.59
C ALA A 189 2.04 -2.02 1.50
N ILE A 190 1.94 -3.35 1.65
CA ILE A 190 0.97 -3.97 2.56
C ILE A 190 1.27 -3.61 4.02
N ALA A 191 2.54 -3.62 4.43
CA ALA A 191 2.94 -3.23 5.78
C ALA A 191 2.55 -1.77 6.07
N GLY A 192 2.81 -0.86 5.14
CA GLY A 192 2.41 0.55 5.23
C GLY A 192 0.90 0.73 5.26
N ALA A 193 0.15 0.02 4.42
CA ALA A 193 -1.31 0.09 4.40
C ALA A 193 -1.93 -0.36 5.74
N ILE A 194 -1.44 -1.45 6.33
CA ILE A 194 -1.87 -1.92 7.66
C ILE A 194 -1.57 -0.84 8.71
N GLU A 195 -0.37 -0.28 8.70
CA GLU A 195 0.02 0.74 9.67
C GLU A 195 -0.81 2.01 9.55
N LEU A 196 -1.04 2.49 8.32
CA LEU A 196 -1.86 3.68 8.05
C LEU A 196 -3.31 3.46 8.48
N ALA A 197 -3.92 2.32 8.15
CA ALA A 197 -5.28 2.00 8.57
C ALA A 197 -5.43 2.02 10.09
N VAL A 198 -4.52 1.36 10.81
CA VAL A 198 -4.53 1.35 12.29
C VAL A 198 -4.27 2.74 12.84
N GLY A 199 -3.33 3.49 12.28
CA GLY A 199 -3.05 4.87 12.66
C GLY A 199 -4.29 5.76 12.56
N ILE A 200 -4.94 5.76 11.40
CA ILE A 200 -6.15 6.56 11.15
C ILE A 200 -7.30 6.17 12.10
N LEU A 201 -7.50 4.88 12.31
CA LEU A 201 -8.62 4.43 13.15
C LEU A 201 -8.35 4.55 14.64
N ARG A 202 -7.08 4.46 15.10
CA ARG A 202 -6.77 4.25 16.51
C ARG A 202 -5.90 5.33 17.16
N THR A 203 -5.34 6.28 16.40
CA THR A 203 -4.44 7.29 16.96
C THR A 203 -4.89 8.73 16.73
N ARG A 204 -6.14 8.95 16.36
CA ARG A 204 -6.69 10.31 16.20
C ARG A 204 -6.68 11.08 17.53
N ALA A 205 -6.46 12.39 17.43
CA ALA A 205 -6.59 13.28 18.56
C ALA A 205 -7.98 13.17 19.21
N PRO A 206 -8.09 13.35 20.53
CA PRO A 206 -9.37 13.34 21.22
C PRO A 206 -10.36 14.34 20.60
N GLY A 207 -11.60 13.91 20.40
CA GLY A 207 -12.65 14.71 19.79
C GLY A 207 -12.66 14.69 18.24
N MET A 208 -11.64 14.17 17.57
CA MET A 208 -11.61 13.97 16.12
C MET A 208 -12.42 12.74 15.72
N THR A 209 -13.74 12.84 15.83
CA THR A 209 -14.67 11.83 15.33
C THR A 209 -14.55 11.67 13.82
N LEU A 210 -15.15 10.62 13.25
CA LEU A 210 -15.02 10.33 11.81
C LEU A 210 -15.48 11.51 10.92
N ASP A 211 -16.50 12.25 11.32
CA ASP A 211 -17.01 13.43 10.62
C ASP A 211 -16.10 14.67 10.71
N LYS A 212 -15.10 14.62 11.60
CA LYS A 212 -14.11 15.69 11.78
C LYS A 212 -12.72 15.33 11.25
N MET A 213 -12.55 14.14 10.66
CA MET A 213 -11.28 13.77 10.04
C MET A 213 -10.96 14.67 8.84
N PRO A 214 -9.70 15.05 8.63
CA PRO A 214 -9.27 15.64 7.36
C PRO A 214 -9.60 14.71 6.19
N ILE A 215 -9.97 15.29 5.04
CA ILE A 215 -10.37 14.50 3.87
C ILE A 215 -9.24 13.58 3.39
N PHE A 216 -7.98 13.99 3.53
CA PHE A 216 -6.82 13.18 3.21
C PHE A 216 -6.77 11.90 4.06
N ALA A 217 -7.16 11.96 5.34
CA ALA A 217 -7.21 10.78 6.20
C ALA A 217 -8.29 9.78 5.76
N TRP A 218 -9.44 10.24 5.28
CA TRP A 218 -10.47 9.38 4.68
C TRP A 218 -9.96 8.66 3.43
N ILE A 219 -9.27 9.42 2.57
CA ILE A 219 -8.71 8.88 1.34
C ILE A 219 -7.62 7.84 1.66
N MET A 220 -6.75 8.10 2.62
CA MET A 220 -5.72 7.14 3.00
C MET A 220 -6.28 5.90 3.72
N LEU A 221 -7.44 6.02 4.37
CA LEU A 221 -8.15 4.85 4.88
C LEU A 221 -8.72 3.99 3.74
N ALA A 222 -9.31 4.61 2.73
CA ALA A 222 -9.77 3.94 1.51
C ALA A 222 -8.59 3.30 0.74
N PHE A 223 -7.50 4.04 0.53
CA PHE A 223 -6.24 3.55 -0.03
C PHE A 223 -5.75 2.28 0.69
N SER A 224 -5.68 2.32 2.02
CA SER A 224 -5.24 1.16 2.81
C SER A 224 -6.15 -0.06 2.59
N GLY A 225 -7.47 0.14 2.56
CA GLY A 225 -8.43 -0.92 2.25
C GLY A 225 -8.24 -1.48 0.85
N MET A 226 -8.00 -0.63 -0.14
CA MET A 226 -7.75 -1.05 -1.52
C MET A 226 -6.45 -1.85 -1.65
N VAL A 227 -5.36 -1.40 -1.03
CA VAL A 227 -4.07 -2.13 -1.02
C VAL A 227 -4.24 -3.52 -0.39
N ILE A 228 -4.92 -3.61 0.76
CA ILE A 228 -5.16 -4.88 1.48
C ILE A 228 -5.92 -5.90 0.61
N ILE A 229 -6.77 -5.46 -0.31
CA ILE A 229 -7.57 -6.34 -1.16
C ILE A 229 -6.90 -6.57 -2.53
N ALA A 230 -6.34 -5.53 -3.16
CA ALA A 230 -5.83 -5.58 -4.53
C ALA A 230 -4.46 -6.26 -4.63
N PHE A 231 -3.50 -5.90 -3.77
CA PHE A 231 -2.14 -6.44 -3.84
C PHE A 231 -2.07 -7.97 -3.69
N PRO A 232 -2.88 -8.62 -2.84
CA PRO A 232 -2.97 -10.07 -2.81
C PRO A 232 -3.23 -10.74 -4.17
N ALA A 233 -3.98 -10.11 -5.07
CA ALA A 233 -4.25 -10.70 -6.39
C ALA A 233 -3.00 -10.77 -7.26
N VAL A 234 -2.18 -9.71 -7.29
CA VAL A 234 -0.92 -9.72 -8.04
C VAL A 234 0.15 -10.59 -7.35
N ILE A 235 0.16 -10.66 -6.01
CA ILE A 235 1.02 -11.62 -5.28
C ILE A 235 0.69 -13.07 -5.67
N VAL A 236 -0.59 -13.40 -5.78
CA VAL A 236 -1.01 -14.73 -6.25
C VAL A 236 -0.57 -14.93 -7.70
N ALA A 237 -0.82 -13.97 -8.58
CA ALA A 237 -0.41 -14.07 -9.99
C ALA A 237 1.10 -14.31 -10.12
N THR A 238 1.94 -13.50 -9.46
CA THR A 238 3.41 -13.62 -9.49
C THR A 238 3.87 -14.96 -8.91
N ALA A 239 3.28 -15.39 -7.79
CA ALA A 239 3.60 -16.68 -7.18
C ALA A 239 3.24 -17.86 -8.10
N LEU A 240 2.06 -17.85 -8.75
CA LEU A 240 1.65 -18.91 -9.65
C LEU A 240 2.56 -19.00 -10.89
N LEU A 241 2.93 -17.87 -11.49
CA LEU A 241 3.83 -17.87 -12.64
C LEU A 241 5.25 -18.28 -12.25
N GLU A 242 5.73 -17.86 -11.08
CA GLU A 242 7.03 -18.32 -10.59
C GLU A 242 7.05 -19.83 -10.29
N LEU A 243 5.96 -20.38 -9.74
CA LEU A 243 5.81 -21.82 -9.53
C LEU A 243 5.77 -22.57 -10.86
N GLU A 244 5.14 -22.02 -11.89
CA GLU A 244 5.15 -22.59 -13.24
C GLU A 244 6.56 -22.58 -13.82
N ARG A 245 7.28 -21.44 -13.75
CA ARG A 245 8.62 -21.28 -14.32
C ARG A 245 9.67 -22.12 -13.59
N ALA A 246 9.62 -22.15 -12.25
CA ALA A 246 10.63 -22.82 -11.43
C ALA A 246 10.40 -24.32 -11.29
N PHE A 247 9.14 -24.78 -11.27
CA PHE A 247 8.79 -26.16 -10.93
C PHE A 247 7.88 -26.85 -11.95
N GLY A 248 7.44 -26.16 -13.00
CA GLY A 248 6.60 -26.73 -14.06
C GLY A 248 5.15 -26.97 -13.66
N LEU A 249 4.61 -26.23 -12.68
CA LEU A 249 3.19 -26.30 -12.31
C LEU A 249 2.34 -25.56 -13.35
N PRO A 250 1.45 -26.22 -14.10
CA PRO A 250 0.86 -25.67 -15.33
C PRO A 250 -0.39 -24.81 -15.10
N PHE A 251 -0.25 -23.64 -14.48
CA PHE A 251 -1.37 -22.72 -14.28
C PHE A 251 -1.77 -21.98 -15.56
N PHE A 252 -0.79 -21.70 -16.44
CA PHE A 252 -0.97 -20.89 -17.65
C PHE A 252 -0.64 -21.68 -18.93
N MET A 253 -0.32 -22.98 -18.81
CA MET A 253 -0.03 -23.89 -19.93
C MET A 253 -1.33 -24.50 -20.46
N ALA A 254 -1.77 -24.05 -21.65
CA ALA A 254 -3.05 -24.48 -22.23
C ALA A 254 -3.10 -25.98 -22.55
N ASP A 255 -1.99 -26.60 -22.96
CA ASP A 255 -1.86 -28.03 -23.24
C ASP A 255 -2.10 -28.92 -22.02
N LYS A 256 -2.05 -28.37 -20.82
CA LYS A 256 -2.30 -29.04 -19.54
C LYS A 256 -3.51 -28.50 -18.79
N GLY A 257 -4.42 -27.83 -19.48
CA GLY A 257 -5.65 -27.26 -18.90
C GLY A 257 -5.43 -25.96 -18.13
N GLY A 258 -4.27 -25.34 -18.26
CA GLY A 258 -4.01 -23.96 -17.80
C GLY A 258 -4.55 -22.93 -18.77
N ASP A 259 -4.62 -21.67 -18.34
CA ASP A 259 -5.12 -20.60 -19.20
C ASP A 259 -4.37 -19.27 -18.97
N PRO A 260 -3.70 -18.70 -20.01
CA PRO A 260 -3.05 -17.40 -19.90
C PRO A 260 -3.99 -16.24 -19.49
N LEU A 261 -5.29 -16.33 -19.75
CA LEU A 261 -6.27 -15.32 -19.32
C LEU A 261 -6.41 -15.25 -17.81
N LEU A 262 -6.15 -16.35 -17.09
CA LEU A 262 -6.10 -16.35 -15.64
C LEU A 262 -5.11 -15.31 -15.11
N TRP A 263 -3.91 -15.21 -15.74
CA TRP A 263 -2.95 -14.15 -15.37
C TRP A 263 -3.54 -12.76 -15.55
N GLN A 264 -4.17 -12.49 -16.69
CA GLN A 264 -4.74 -11.19 -17.00
C GLN A 264 -5.86 -10.83 -16.00
N HIS A 265 -6.72 -11.77 -15.64
CA HIS A 265 -7.74 -11.53 -14.61
C HIS A 265 -7.12 -11.20 -13.23
N LEU A 266 -6.17 -11.99 -12.75
CA LEU A 266 -5.51 -11.75 -11.47
C LEU A 266 -4.71 -10.44 -11.49
N PHE A 267 -3.98 -10.17 -12.57
CA PHE A 267 -3.18 -8.96 -12.71
C PHE A 267 -4.07 -7.70 -12.74
N TRP A 268 -5.14 -7.71 -13.54
CA TRP A 268 -6.00 -6.52 -13.67
C TRP A 268 -7.00 -6.34 -12.53
N LEU A 269 -7.33 -7.40 -11.79
CA LEU A 269 -8.02 -7.29 -10.50
C LEU A 269 -7.22 -6.44 -9.50
N PHE A 270 -5.90 -6.43 -9.63
CA PHE A 270 -5.00 -5.50 -8.98
C PHE A 270 -4.83 -4.21 -9.80
N GLY A 271 -4.51 -4.31 -11.10
CA GLY A 271 -4.00 -3.22 -11.93
C GLY A 271 -4.99 -2.08 -12.13
N HIS A 272 -6.31 -2.35 -12.14
CA HIS A 272 -7.27 -1.26 -12.18
C HIS A 272 -7.47 -0.58 -10.82
N PRO A 273 -7.70 -1.30 -9.69
CA PRO A 273 -7.62 -0.66 -8.37
C PRO A 273 -6.32 0.09 -8.14
N GLU A 274 -5.18 -0.34 -8.69
CA GLU A 274 -3.89 0.35 -8.56
C GLU A 274 -3.94 1.78 -9.10
N VAL A 275 -4.56 2.04 -10.25
CA VAL A 275 -4.65 3.40 -10.77
C VAL A 275 -5.46 4.32 -9.85
N TYR A 276 -6.45 3.78 -9.13
CA TYR A 276 -7.19 4.54 -8.10
C TYR A 276 -6.42 4.61 -6.76
N ILE A 277 -5.62 3.60 -6.42
CA ILE A 277 -4.66 3.66 -5.31
C ILE A 277 -3.67 4.80 -5.52
N ILE A 278 -3.28 5.08 -6.75
CA ILE A 278 -2.41 6.21 -7.12
C ILE A 278 -3.19 7.54 -7.14
N PHE A 279 -4.37 7.56 -7.75
CA PHE A 279 -5.15 8.78 -7.95
C PHE A 279 -5.78 9.32 -6.66
N LEU A 280 -6.42 8.47 -5.85
CA LEU A 280 -7.17 8.94 -4.67
C LEU A 280 -6.32 9.73 -3.68
N PRO A 281 -5.09 9.31 -3.29
CA PRO A 281 -4.24 10.13 -2.42
C PRO A 281 -3.88 11.49 -3.04
N ALA A 282 -3.67 11.53 -4.35
CA ALA A 282 -3.43 12.79 -5.07
C ALA A 282 -4.67 13.70 -5.04
N ALA A 283 -5.87 13.16 -5.26
CA ALA A 283 -7.14 13.85 -5.07
C ALA A 283 -7.32 14.35 -3.63
N GLY A 284 -6.79 13.59 -2.65
CA GLY A 284 -6.70 14.00 -1.25
C GLY A 284 -5.83 15.23 -1.04
N MET A 285 -4.65 15.25 -1.64
CA MET A 285 -3.77 16.42 -1.59
C MET A 285 -4.47 17.65 -2.21
N VAL A 286 -5.13 17.51 -3.35
CA VAL A 286 -5.94 18.57 -3.97
C VAL A 286 -7.04 19.04 -3.03
N SER A 287 -7.75 18.11 -2.38
CA SER A 287 -8.83 18.40 -1.43
C SER A 287 -8.38 19.09 -0.14
N MET A 288 -7.08 19.03 0.18
CA MET A 288 -6.47 19.77 1.30
C MET A 288 -5.96 21.15 0.87
N ILE A 289 -5.35 21.23 -0.32
CA ILE A 289 -4.74 22.47 -0.82
C ILE A 289 -5.80 23.50 -1.21
N ILE A 290 -6.84 23.08 -1.93
CA ILE A 290 -7.92 23.98 -2.39
C ILE A 290 -8.58 24.74 -1.26
N PRO A 291 -9.05 24.13 -0.16
CA PRO A 291 -9.62 24.85 0.98
C PRO A 291 -8.66 25.90 1.57
N ALA A 292 -7.38 25.54 1.75
CA ALA A 292 -6.38 26.48 2.27
C ALA A 292 -6.17 27.68 1.34
N MET A 293 -6.16 27.47 0.03
CA MET A 293 -6.03 28.55 -0.96
C MET A 293 -7.31 29.37 -1.10
N ALA A 294 -8.48 28.76 -0.96
CA ALA A 294 -9.78 29.43 -0.97
C ALA A 294 -10.09 30.13 0.35
N GLY A 295 -9.39 29.79 1.44
CA GLY A 295 -9.63 30.34 2.78
C GLY A 295 -10.98 29.93 3.37
N ARG A 296 -11.47 28.72 3.02
CA ARG A 296 -12.76 28.19 3.46
C ARG A 296 -12.77 26.66 3.43
N PRO A 297 -13.63 25.99 4.23
CA PRO A 297 -13.79 24.54 4.18
C PRO A 297 -14.22 24.01 2.83
N LEU A 298 -13.90 22.73 2.55
CA LEU A 298 -14.31 22.01 1.35
C LEU A 298 -15.84 21.94 1.23
N VAL A 299 -16.38 22.39 0.11
CA VAL A 299 -17.81 22.30 -0.19
C VAL A 299 -18.18 20.83 -0.41
N GLY A 300 -19.29 20.39 0.18
CA GLY A 300 -19.81 19.06 -0.03
C GLY A 300 -18.96 17.93 0.60
N TYR A 301 -18.22 18.19 1.67
CA TYR A 301 -17.34 17.25 2.33
C TYR A 301 -17.92 15.83 2.47
N ARG A 302 -19.17 15.69 2.94
CA ARG A 302 -19.82 14.36 3.09
C ARG A 302 -20.02 13.67 1.74
N LEU A 303 -20.39 14.43 0.70
CA LEU A 303 -20.53 13.90 -0.68
C LEU A 303 -19.18 13.43 -1.22
N VAL A 304 -18.12 14.20 -0.95
CA VAL A 304 -16.75 13.80 -1.33
C VAL A 304 -16.33 12.52 -0.62
N VAL A 305 -16.61 12.36 0.67
CA VAL A 305 -16.34 11.12 1.41
C VAL A 305 -17.10 9.93 0.80
N MET A 306 -18.38 10.10 0.50
CA MET A 306 -19.18 9.06 -0.17
C MET A 306 -18.63 8.73 -1.57
N ALA A 307 -18.20 9.73 -2.32
CA ALA A 307 -17.59 9.56 -3.63
C ALA A 307 -16.27 8.77 -3.55
N ILE A 308 -15.42 9.05 -2.58
CA ILE A 308 -14.18 8.31 -2.33
C ILE A 308 -14.48 6.82 -2.08
N VAL A 309 -15.42 6.54 -1.17
CA VAL A 309 -15.83 5.16 -0.84
C VAL A 309 -16.41 4.47 -2.08
N ALA A 310 -17.29 5.14 -2.82
CA ALA A 310 -17.89 4.61 -4.04
C ALA A 310 -16.83 4.31 -5.12
N THR A 311 -15.90 5.23 -5.37
CA THR A 311 -14.78 5.00 -6.31
C THR A 311 -13.96 3.78 -5.91
N SER A 312 -13.62 3.65 -4.62
CA SER A 312 -12.84 2.52 -4.10
C SER A 312 -13.55 1.19 -4.33
N PHE A 313 -14.86 1.11 -4.09
CA PHE A 313 -15.64 -0.10 -4.35
C PHE A 313 -15.79 -0.41 -5.84
N LEU A 314 -16.17 0.58 -6.64
CA LEU A 314 -16.37 0.41 -8.08
C LEU A 314 -15.09 -0.04 -8.78
N SER A 315 -13.92 0.40 -8.31
CA SER A 315 -12.63 0.04 -8.90
C SER A 315 -12.39 -1.47 -9.00
N PHE A 316 -12.97 -2.26 -8.10
CA PHE A 316 -12.87 -3.72 -8.12
C PHE A 316 -13.88 -4.40 -9.06
N GLY A 317 -14.86 -3.69 -9.59
CA GLY A 317 -15.92 -4.25 -10.44
C GLY A 317 -15.71 -4.02 -11.94
N LEU A 318 -14.57 -3.43 -12.36
CA LEU A 318 -14.46 -2.93 -13.73
C LEU A 318 -13.13 -3.25 -14.44
N TRP A 319 -12.26 -4.08 -13.86
CA TRP A 319 -10.93 -4.40 -14.39
C TRP A 319 -10.96 -5.01 -15.80
N VAL A 320 -12.08 -5.61 -16.21
CA VAL A 320 -12.23 -6.31 -17.50
C VAL A 320 -12.09 -5.38 -18.70
N HIS A 321 -12.21 -4.04 -18.51
CA HIS A 321 -11.97 -3.12 -19.63
C HIS A 321 -10.51 -3.12 -20.11
N HIS A 322 -9.57 -3.61 -19.34
CA HIS A 322 -8.20 -3.87 -19.81
C HIS A 322 -8.09 -5.12 -20.69
N MET A 323 -9.19 -5.88 -20.85
CA MET A 323 -9.23 -7.18 -21.50
C MET A 323 -10.29 -7.24 -22.63
N PHE A 324 -10.76 -6.10 -23.17
CA PHE A 324 -11.81 -6.07 -24.17
C PHE A 324 -11.43 -6.77 -25.48
N ALA A 325 -10.14 -6.89 -25.78
CA ALA A 325 -9.62 -7.55 -26.99
C ALA A 325 -9.21 -9.02 -26.77
N THR A 326 -9.55 -9.66 -25.63
CA THR A 326 -9.08 -11.03 -25.29
C THR A 326 -10.10 -12.13 -25.61
N GLY A 327 -11.22 -11.82 -26.29
CA GLY A 327 -12.22 -12.82 -26.63
C GLY A 327 -13.23 -13.16 -25.53
N ILE A 328 -13.34 -12.34 -24.48
CA ILE A 328 -14.32 -12.50 -23.40
C ILE A 328 -15.75 -12.40 -23.95
N PRO A 329 -16.73 -13.18 -23.40
CA PRO A 329 -18.12 -13.17 -23.84
C PRO A 329 -18.75 -11.77 -23.83
N GLN A 330 -19.57 -11.46 -24.86
CA GLN A 330 -20.17 -10.14 -25.07
C GLN A 330 -20.96 -9.61 -23.86
N LEU A 331 -21.63 -10.49 -23.11
CA LEU A 331 -22.36 -10.07 -21.91
C LEU A 331 -21.42 -9.51 -20.84
N SER A 332 -20.29 -10.18 -20.61
CA SER A 332 -19.26 -9.73 -19.67
C SER A 332 -18.62 -8.42 -20.12
N LEU A 333 -18.35 -8.27 -21.42
CA LEU A 333 -17.86 -7.02 -21.99
C LEU A 333 -18.83 -5.87 -21.75
N SER A 334 -20.12 -6.06 -22.06
CA SER A 334 -21.15 -5.04 -21.88
C SER A 334 -21.31 -4.61 -20.42
N PHE A 335 -21.30 -5.57 -19.49
CA PHE A 335 -21.33 -5.29 -18.05
C PHE A 335 -20.11 -4.46 -17.62
N ALA A 336 -18.91 -4.88 -18.00
CA ALA A 336 -17.68 -4.20 -17.65
C ALA A 336 -17.59 -2.79 -18.25
N SER A 337 -18.09 -2.58 -19.47
CA SER A 337 -18.20 -1.25 -20.09
C SER A 337 -19.11 -0.33 -19.28
N ALA A 338 -20.30 -0.79 -18.91
CA ALA A 338 -21.23 -0.02 -18.08
C ALA A 338 -20.66 0.31 -16.70
N ALA A 339 -20.02 -0.65 -16.05
CA ALA A 339 -19.35 -0.47 -14.76
C ALA A 339 -18.22 0.55 -14.87
N SER A 340 -17.43 0.51 -15.95
CA SER A 340 -16.34 1.45 -16.22
C SER A 340 -16.82 2.88 -16.42
N MET A 341 -17.96 3.07 -17.04
CA MET A 341 -18.58 4.39 -17.19
C MET A 341 -19.10 4.90 -15.84
N ALA A 342 -19.65 4.03 -14.99
CA ALA A 342 -20.24 4.41 -13.71
C ALA A 342 -19.23 5.05 -12.75
N VAL A 343 -17.93 4.69 -12.80
CA VAL A 343 -16.89 5.27 -11.93
C VAL A 343 -16.61 6.75 -12.22
N SER A 344 -17.00 7.26 -13.38
CA SER A 344 -16.89 8.69 -13.71
C SER A 344 -17.80 9.57 -12.84
N ILE A 345 -18.90 9.02 -12.33
CA ILE A 345 -19.88 9.76 -11.50
C ILE A 345 -19.25 10.22 -10.17
N PRO A 346 -18.72 9.33 -9.32
CA PRO A 346 -18.09 9.77 -8.07
C PRO A 346 -16.82 10.63 -8.30
N THR A 347 -16.09 10.42 -9.39
CA THR A 347 -14.97 11.29 -9.75
C THR A 347 -15.47 12.70 -10.10
N GLY A 348 -16.56 12.80 -10.87
CA GLY A 348 -17.22 14.07 -11.20
C GLY A 348 -17.69 14.82 -9.93
N VAL A 349 -18.23 14.12 -8.94
CA VAL A 349 -18.62 14.73 -7.64
C VAL A 349 -17.43 15.41 -6.97
N GLN A 350 -16.24 14.78 -6.98
CA GLN A 350 -15.03 15.38 -6.42
C GLN A 350 -14.62 16.64 -7.19
N VAL A 351 -14.56 16.56 -8.52
CA VAL A 351 -14.19 17.70 -9.38
C VAL A 351 -15.15 18.89 -9.16
N PHE A 352 -16.47 18.65 -9.14
CA PHE A 352 -17.45 19.71 -8.89
C PHE A 352 -17.35 20.30 -7.48
N ALA A 353 -17.03 19.50 -6.47
CA ALA A 353 -16.80 19.99 -5.11
C ALA A 353 -15.59 20.94 -5.03
N TRP A 354 -14.50 20.62 -5.75
CA TRP A 354 -13.32 21.49 -5.83
C TRP A 354 -13.63 22.81 -6.56
N ILE A 355 -14.31 22.75 -7.70
CA ILE A 355 -14.73 23.95 -8.46
C ILE A 355 -15.65 24.80 -7.58
N ALA A 356 -16.65 24.19 -6.92
CA ALA A 356 -17.58 24.90 -6.04
C ALA A 356 -16.85 25.57 -4.84
N THR A 357 -15.83 24.93 -4.31
CA THR A 357 -15.01 25.48 -3.22
C THR A 357 -14.25 26.71 -3.69
N LEU A 358 -13.66 26.69 -4.89
CA LEU A 358 -12.97 27.83 -5.47
C LEU A 358 -13.94 28.96 -5.86
N ALA A 359 -15.06 28.64 -6.49
CA ALA A 359 -16.07 29.61 -6.91
C ALA A 359 -16.71 30.35 -5.73
N ALA A 360 -16.86 29.67 -4.60
CA ALA A 360 -17.45 30.26 -3.40
C ALA A 360 -16.40 30.93 -2.47
N ALA A 361 -15.14 31.07 -2.91
CA ALA A 361 -14.10 31.74 -2.12
C ALA A 361 -14.41 33.25 -1.94
N PRO A 362 -14.33 33.81 -0.72
CA PRO A 362 -14.61 35.23 -0.48
C PRO A 362 -13.69 36.18 -1.25
N ARG A 363 -12.45 35.78 -1.40
CA ARG A 363 -11.42 36.39 -2.24
C ARG A 363 -10.44 35.30 -2.68
N LEU A 364 -10.26 35.10 -3.97
CA LEU A 364 -9.18 34.25 -4.46
C LEU A 364 -7.83 34.88 -4.10
N ARG A 365 -7.00 34.13 -3.45
CA ARG A 365 -5.60 34.54 -3.18
C ARG A 365 -4.83 34.63 -4.50
N PRO A 366 -3.76 35.42 -4.58
CA PRO A 366 -2.91 35.45 -5.77
C PRO A 366 -2.48 34.03 -6.16
N LEU A 367 -2.51 33.74 -7.46
CA LEU A 367 -2.10 32.45 -7.99
C LEU A 367 -0.65 32.15 -7.60
N LYS A 368 -0.51 31.21 -6.67
CA LYS A 368 0.76 30.67 -6.21
C LYS A 368 1.06 29.35 -6.90
N THR A 369 2.30 28.95 -6.89
CA THR A 369 2.76 27.73 -7.56
C THR A 369 1.90 26.48 -7.26
N PRO A 370 1.51 26.17 -5.99
CA PRO A 370 0.62 25.03 -5.74
C PRO A 370 -0.68 25.11 -6.52
N MET A 371 -1.31 26.30 -6.61
CA MET A 371 -2.55 26.47 -7.32
C MET A 371 -2.40 26.38 -8.84
N LEU A 372 -1.26 26.81 -9.40
CA LEU A 372 -0.97 26.61 -10.83
C LEU A 372 -0.96 25.11 -11.17
N PHE A 373 -0.27 24.29 -10.39
CA PHE A 373 -0.26 22.84 -10.59
C PHE A 373 -1.65 22.21 -10.43
N ILE A 374 -2.49 22.70 -9.52
CA ILE A 374 -3.89 22.26 -9.39
C ILE A 374 -4.73 22.66 -10.61
N LEU A 375 -4.56 23.85 -11.15
CA LEU A 375 -5.26 24.25 -12.39
C LEU A 375 -4.79 23.43 -13.58
N GLY A 376 -3.48 23.13 -13.65
CA GLY A 376 -2.93 22.21 -14.65
C GLY A 376 -3.49 20.79 -14.49
N PHE A 377 -3.61 20.30 -13.26
CA PHE A 377 -4.28 19.05 -12.96
C PHE A 377 -5.72 19.04 -13.48
N PHE A 378 -6.53 20.06 -13.21
CA PHE A 378 -7.90 20.11 -13.71
C PHE A 378 -7.96 19.96 -15.22
N PHE A 379 -7.14 20.71 -15.94
CA PHE A 379 -7.11 20.65 -17.38
C PHE A 379 -6.71 19.27 -17.91
N ILE A 380 -5.58 18.75 -17.44
CA ILE A 380 -5.02 17.50 -17.96
C ILE A 380 -5.88 16.30 -17.53
N PHE A 381 -6.24 16.23 -16.24
CA PHE A 381 -6.97 15.10 -15.70
C PHE A 381 -8.41 14.99 -16.26
N VAL A 382 -9.10 16.12 -16.47
CA VAL A 382 -10.44 16.10 -17.05
C VAL A 382 -10.39 15.60 -18.50
N LEU A 383 -9.42 16.07 -19.29
CA LEU A 383 -9.22 15.54 -20.65
C LEU A 383 -8.87 14.04 -20.62
N GLY A 384 -8.00 13.63 -19.70
CA GLY A 384 -7.69 12.21 -19.49
C GLY A 384 -8.91 11.37 -19.09
N GLY A 385 -9.81 11.93 -18.27
CA GLY A 385 -11.07 11.29 -17.90
C GLY A 385 -12.02 11.12 -19.07
N LEU A 386 -12.11 12.13 -19.95
CA LEU A 386 -12.91 12.03 -21.18
C LEU A 386 -12.39 10.95 -22.12
N THR A 387 -11.08 10.88 -22.36
CA THR A 387 -10.46 9.80 -23.14
C THR A 387 -10.60 8.43 -22.46
N GLY A 388 -10.65 8.40 -21.11
CA GLY A 388 -10.96 7.20 -20.35
C GLY A 388 -12.37 6.67 -20.61
N VAL A 389 -13.37 7.54 -20.66
CA VAL A 389 -14.73 7.17 -21.04
C VAL A 389 -14.75 6.65 -22.48
N MET A 390 -13.97 7.24 -23.41
CA MET A 390 -13.87 6.74 -24.79
C MET A 390 -13.35 5.30 -24.83
N VAL A 391 -12.23 4.98 -24.17
CA VAL A 391 -11.67 3.61 -24.16
C VAL A 391 -12.49 2.64 -23.28
N ALA A 392 -13.40 3.12 -22.44
CA ALA A 392 -14.38 2.29 -21.75
C ALA A 392 -15.53 1.81 -22.65
N VAL A 393 -15.68 2.41 -23.84
CA VAL A 393 -16.68 2.01 -24.84
C VAL A 393 -16.08 0.96 -25.77
N ILE A 394 -16.60 -0.26 -25.75
CA ILE A 394 -16.05 -1.43 -26.47
C ILE A 394 -15.74 -1.15 -27.94
N PRO A 395 -16.67 -0.66 -28.79
CA PRO A 395 -16.36 -0.42 -30.20
C PRO A 395 -15.24 0.59 -30.43
N PHE A 396 -15.07 1.56 -29.53
CA PHE A 396 -13.96 2.50 -29.59
C PHE A 396 -12.66 1.84 -29.14
N ASP A 397 -12.71 1.08 -28.05
CA ASP A 397 -11.50 0.39 -27.54
C ASP A 397 -10.94 -0.59 -28.56
N TRP A 398 -11.76 -1.35 -29.26
CA TRP A 398 -11.30 -2.24 -30.31
C TRP A 398 -10.51 -1.54 -31.43
N GLN A 399 -10.73 -0.23 -31.65
CA GLN A 399 -9.95 0.57 -32.60
C GLN A 399 -8.68 1.16 -31.94
N ALA A 400 -8.76 1.50 -30.65
CA ALA A 400 -7.71 2.19 -29.93
C ALA A 400 -6.82 1.25 -29.10
N HIS A 401 -7.26 0.00 -28.89
CA HIS A 401 -6.58 -0.97 -28.03
C HIS A 401 -5.13 -1.18 -28.47
N ASP A 402 -4.20 -1.15 -27.49
CA ASP A 402 -2.76 -1.31 -27.71
C ASP A 402 -2.13 -0.34 -28.73
N THR A 403 -2.76 0.83 -28.97
CA THR A 403 -2.18 1.92 -29.75
C THR A 403 -1.61 3.03 -28.87
N TYR A 404 -0.98 4.02 -29.51
CA TYR A 404 -0.51 5.24 -28.84
C TYR A 404 -1.64 6.10 -28.26
N PHE A 405 -2.90 5.88 -28.65
CA PHE A 405 -4.05 6.51 -27.99
C PHE A 405 -4.12 6.12 -26.50
N VAL A 406 -3.93 4.84 -26.21
CA VAL A 406 -3.90 4.34 -24.83
C VAL A 406 -2.70 4.91 -24.06
N VAL A 407 -1.55 5.07 -24.70
CA VAL A 407 -0.37 5.70 -24.07
C VAL A 407 -0.67 7.15 -23.70
N ALA A 408 -1.30 7.90 -24.60
CA ALA A 408 -1.73 9.26 -24.35
C ALA A 408 -2.72 9.31 -23.18
N HIS A 409 -3.80 8.55 -23.25
CA HIS A 409 -4.83 8.47 -22.22
C HIS A 409 -4.24 8.18 -20.85
N LEU A 410 -3.44 7.10 -20.71
CA LEU A 410 -2.90 6.69 -19.41
C LEU A 410 -1.97 7.75 -18.80
N HIS A 411 -1.19 8.49 -19.62
CA HIS A 411 -0.36 9.58 -19.11
C HIS A 411 -1.20 10.81 -18.73
N TYR A 412 -2.28 11.11 -19.42
CA TYR A 412 -3.21 12.18 -19.03
C TYR A 412 -3.83 11.92 -17.65
N VAL A 413 -4.21 10.68 -17.36
CA VAL A 413 -4.77 10.34 -16.04
C VAL A 413 -3.70 10.13 -14.97
N LEU A 414 -2.52 9.57 -15.29
CA LEU A 414 -1.46 9.33 -14.32
C LEU A 414 -0.65 10.60 -14.02
N VAL A 415 -0.11 11.25 -15.04
CA VAL A 415 0.67 12.48 -14.84
C VAL A 415 -0.24 13.63 -14.41
N GLY A 416 -1.37 13.81 -15.12
CA GLY A 416 -2.39 14.79 -14.72
C GLY A 416 -2.95 14.49 -13.35
N GLY A 417 -3.44 13.27 -13.13
CA GLY A 417 -4.15 12.88 -11.91
C GLY A 417 -3.28 12.70 -10.67
N MET A 418 -1.96 12.44 -10.82
CA MET A 418 -1.08 12.20 -9.68
C MET A 418 0.15 13.11 -9.66
N VAL A 419 0.91 13.22 -10.75
CA VAL A 419 2.18 13.96 -10.74
C VAL A 419 1.95 15.46 -10.55
N PHE A 420 0.99 16.07 -11.24
CA PHE A 420 0.66 17.48 -11.04
C PHE A 420 0.19 17.78 -9.62
N PRO A 421 -0.76 17.04 -9.02
CA PRO A 421 -1.08 17.16 -7.59
C PRO A 421 0.09 16.95 -6.65
N LEU A 422 0.99 16.01 -6.96
CA LEU A 422 2.19 15.76 -6.14
C LEU A 422 3.15 16.96 -6.18
N PHE A 423 3.36 17.58 -7.34
CA PHE A 423 4.15 18.80 -7.43
C PHE A 423 3.47 19.97 -6.71
N ALA A 424 2.13 20.11 -6.80
CA ALA A 424 1.39 21.04 -5.98
C ALA A 424 1.63 20.81 -4.48
N ALA A 425 1.61 19.55 -4.06
CA ALA A 425 1.89 19.13 -2.69
C ALA A 425 3.32 19.44 -2.25
N PHE A 426 4.32 19.24 -3.08
CA PHE A 426 5.70 19.61 -2.78
C PHE A 426 5.84 21.11 -2.51
N TYR A 427 5.28 21.97 -3.36
CA TYR A 427 5.29 23.40 -3.12
C TYR A 427 4.45 23.81 -1.90
N TYR A 428 3.34 23.11 -1.64
CA TYR A 428 2.43 23.42 -0.54
C TYR A 428 3.01 22.99 0.80
N TRP A 429 3.50 21.74 0.95
CA TRP A 429 4.01 21.22 2.22
C TRP A 429 5.51 21.43 2.43
N MET A 430 6.25 22.00 1.47
CA MET A 430 7.68 22.33 1.69
C MET A 430 7.90 23.20 2.94
N PRO A 431 7.08 24.24 3.24
CA PRO A 431 7.21 25.02 4.48
C PRO A 431 7.06 24.20 5.77
N PHE A 432 6.42 23.03 5.71
CA PHE A 432 6.28 22.11 6.83
C PHE A 432 7.57 21.32 7.12
N VAL A 433 8.37 21.01 6.10
CA VAL A 433 9.59 20.19 6.23
C VAL A 433 10.89 20.98 6.03
N SER A 434 10.82 22.25 5.69
CA SER A 434 11.95 23.11 5.38
C SER A 434 11.86 24.44 6.09
N ARG A 435 13.01 25.03 6.42
CA ARG A 435 13.11 26.39 6.99
C ARG A 435 12.64 27.49 6.03
N ARG A 436 12.47 27.16 4.76
CA ARG A 436 12.08 28.10 3.70
C ARG A 436 11.09 27.44 2.75
N ALA A 437 10.16 28.22 2.21
CA ALA A 437 9.36 27.82 1.07
C ALA A 437 10.25 27.76 -0.19
N LEU A 438 9.81 27.00 -1.19
CA LEU A 438 10.40 27.00 -2.53
C LEU A 438 10.11 28.33 -3.26
N SER A 439 10.88 28.62 -4.31
CA SER A 439 10.79 29.86 -5.06
C SER A 439 9.55 29.90 -5.95
N GLU A 440 8.70 30.91 -5.78
CA GLU A 440 7.56 31.16 -6.67
C GLU A 440 8.00 31.41 -8.15
N ARG A 441 9.16 32.03 -8.37
CA ARG A 441 9.69 32.29 -9.73
C ARG A 441 10.09 30.97 -10.40
N LEU A 442 10.89 30.16 -9.75
CA LEU A 442 11.32 28.86 -10.30
C LEU A 442 10.13 27.91 -10.40
N GLY A 443 9.22 27.92 -9.42
CA GLY A 443 8.01 27.10 -9.44
C GLY A 443 7.09 27.40 -10.63
N ARG A 444 6.94 28.67 -11.00
CA ARG A 444 6.19 29.06 -12.20
C ARG A 444 6.87 28.59 -13.49
N TRP A 445 8.17 28.65 -13.57
CA TRP A 445 8.91 28.10 -14.71
C TRP A 445 8.79 26.59 -14.78
N ALA A 446 8.96 25.89 -13.66
CA ALA A 446 8.75 24.46 -13.60
C ALA A 446 7.33 24.07 -14.06
N PHE A 447 6.31 24.76 -13.56
CA PHE A 447 4.92 24.54 -13.98
C PHE A 447 4.72 24.72 -15.48
N TRP A 448 5.12 25.86 -16.04
CA TRP A 448 4.85 26.12 -17.45
C TRP A 448 5.61 25.18 -18.38
N LEU A 449 6.86 24.87 -18.08
CA LEU A 449 7.63 23.90 -18.86
C LEU A 449 7.00 22.50 -18.80
N MET A 450 6.57 22.07 -17.61
CA MET A 450 5.89 20.76 -17.46
C MET A 450 4.54 20.77 -18.13
N PHE A 451 3.70 21.79 -17.93
CA PHE A 451 2.34 21.85 -18.46
C PHE A 451 2.31 21.94 -19.99
N VAL A 452 3.08 22.86 -20.56
CA VAL A 452 3.18 23.01 -22.02
C VAL A 452 3.86 21.79 -22.64
N GLY A 453 4.98 21.35 -22.04
CA GLY A 453 5.70 20.15 -22.49
C GLY A 453 4.84 18.90 -22.45
N PHE A 454 4.00 18.75 -21.41
CA PHE A 454 3.09 17.62 -21.31
C PHE A 454 2.06 17.58 -22.46
N ASN A 455 1.40 18.69 -22.72
CA ASN A 455 0.41 18.74 -23.79
C ASN A 455 1.02 18.58 -25.18
N ILE A 456 2.20 19.17 -25.43
CA ILE A 456 2.97 18.96 -26.67
C ILE A 456 3.44 17.49 -26.78
N GLY A 457 3.84 16.88 -25.67
CA GLY A 457 4.33 15.51 -25.68
C GLY A 457 3.25 14.46 -25.86
N PHE A 458 2.15 14.56 -25.14
CA PHE A 458 1.16 13.48 -25.07
C PHE A 458 -0.10 13.72 -25.87
N PHE A 459 -0.52 14.97 -26.14
CA PHE A 459 -1.72 15.19 -26.97
C PHE A 459 -1.58 14.62 -28.39
N PRO A 460 -0.44 14.83 -29.11
CA PRO A 460 -0.25 14.23 -30.43
C PRO A 460 -0.30 12.71 -30.44
N MET A 461 0.03 12.04 -29.33
CA MET A 461 -0.03 10.58 -29.24
C MET A 461 -1.46 10.02 -29.38
N HIS A 462 -2.52 10.81 -29.05
CA HIS A 462 -3.89 10.41 -29.36
C HIS A 462 -4.07 10.31 -30.88
N LEU A 463 -3.57 11.29 -31.63
CA LEU A 463 -3.65 11.33 -33.09
C LEU A 463 -2.81 10.22 -33.72
N THR A 464 -1.58 10.02 -33.22
CA THR A 464 -0.70 8.95 -33.69
C THR A 464 -1.33 7.57 -33.48
N GLY A 465 -2.00 7.38 -32.34
CA GLY A 465 -2.74 6.14 -32.05
C GLY A 465 -3.95 5.94 -32.94
N LEU A 466 -4.74 6.98 -33.19
CA LEU A 466 -5.88 6.92 -34.14
C LEU A 466 -5.40 6.71 -35.59
N ALA A 467 -4.17 7.14 -35.93
CA ALA A 467 -3.53 6.81 -37.20
C ALA A 467 -2.93 5.39 -37.25
N GLY A 468 -3.18 4.56 -36.20
CA GLY A 468 -2.86 3.15 -36.17
C GLY A 468 -1.47 2.79 -35.60
N MET A 469 -0.70 3.72 -35.04
CA MET A 469 0.60 3.40 -34.45
C MET A 469 0.42 2.53 -33.20
N PRO A 470 0.94 1.28 -33.18
CA PRO A 470 0.90 0.44 -31.99
C PRO A 470 1.83 0.98 -30.90
N ARG A 471 1.48 0.77 -29.64
CA ARG A 471 2.42 0.99 -28.53
C ARG A 471 3.49 -0.10 -28.49
N ARG A 472 4.63 0.17 -27.82
CA ARG A 472 5.73 -0.77 -27.59
C ARG A 472 6.54 -1.14 -28.84
N VAL A 473 6.38 -0.42 -29.94
CA VAL A 473 7.25 -0.58 -31.10
C VAL A 473 8.54 0.20 -30.89
N TYR A 474 9.69 -0.42 -31.24
CA TYR A 474 10.99 0.22 -31.02
C TYR A 474 11.37 1.18 -32.17
N THR A 475 10.78 0.99 -33.33
CA THR A 475 10.93 1.87 -34.51
C THR A 475 9.69 1.78 -35.41
N TYR A 476 9.62 2.61 -36.44
CA TYR A 476 8.52 2.63 -37.42
C TYR A 476 9.01 3.16 -38.77
N ALA A 477 8.41 2.69 -39.84
CA ALA A 477 8.80 3.10 -41.18
C ALA A 477 8.17 4.46 -41.56
N ASP A 478 8.89 5.26 -42.38
CA ASP A 478 8.49 6.59 -42.81
C ASP A 478 7.13 6.62 -43.58
N GLN A 479 6.85 5.56 -44.32
CA GLN A 479 5.60 5.43 -45.11
C GLN A 479 4.31 5.54 -44.31
N TYR A 480 4.36 5.36 -42.96
CA TYR A 480 3.17 5.49 -42.12
C TYR A 480 2.82 6.95 -41.77
N GLY A 481 3.70 7.90 -42.03
CA GLY A 481 3.45 9.34 -41.81
C GLY A 481 3.42 9.78 -40.34
N TRP A 482 3.93 8.95 -39.42
CA TRP A 482 3.91 9.24 -37.98
C TRP A 482 5.07 10.13 -37.51
N GLY A 483 6.06 10.41 -38.38
CA GLY A 483 7.35 11.05 -38.04
C GLY A 483 7.18 12.42 -37.39
N LEU A 484 6.36 13.32 -37.98
CA LEU A 484 6.12 14.65 -37.41
C LEU A 484 5.50 14.59 -36.01
N LEU A 485 4.47 13.76 -35.80
CA LEU A 485 3.77 13.63 -34.51
C LEU A 485 4.73 13.06 -33.44
N ASN A 486 5.56 12.08 -33.80
CA ASN A 486 6.58 11.52 -32.90
C ASN A 486 7.68 12.53 -32.55
N MET A 487 8.15 13.33 -33.50
CA MET A 487 9.12 14.39 -33.24
C MET A 487 8.54 15.45 -32.29
N VAL A 488 7.30 15.90 -32.51
CA VAL A 488 6.60 16.84 -31.62
C VAL A 488 6.46 16.26 -30.22
N SER A 489 6.06 15.00 -30.10
CA SER A 489 5.96 14.30 -28.82
C SER A 489 7.30 14.20 -28.12
N THR A 490 8.39 14.00 -28.84
CA THR A 490 9.75 13.94 -28.30
C THR A 490 10.17 15.31 -27.74
N VAL A 491 9.95 16.39 -28.48
CA VAL A 491 10.21 17.77 -27.98
C VAL A 491 9.43 18.03 -26.69
N GLY A 492 8.15 17.65 -26.64
CA GLY A 492 7.34 17.76 -25.42
C GLY A 492 7.92 17.03 -24.23
N ALA A 493 8.41 15.80 -24.42
CA ALA A 493 9.03 15.01 -23.35
C ALA A 493 10.30 15.71 -22.79
N TYR A 494 11.14 16.29 -23.64
CA TYR A 494 12.32 17.02 -23.19
C TYR A 494 11.97 18.35 -22.49
N LEU A 495 10.86 19.00 -22.87
CA LEU A 495 10.35 20.17 -22.14
C LEU A 495 9.86 19.79 -20.73
N ILE A 496 9.19 18.64 -20.57
CA ILE A 496 8.84 18.13 -19.23
C ILE A 496 10.10 17.92 -18.40
N ALA A 497 11.12 17.26 -18.96
CA ALA A 497 12.39 17.04 -18.29
C ALA A 497 13.08 18.35 -17.86
N ALA A 498 13.03 19.38 -18.72
CA ALA A 498 13.52 20.70 -18.36
C ALA A 498 12.74 21.33 -17.19
N GLY A 499 11.41 21.16 -17.15
CA GLY A 499 10.57 21.61 -16.04
C GLY A 499 10.91 20.90 -14.73
N VAL A 500 11.11 19.59 -14.77
CA VAL A 500 11.57 18.78 -13.62
C VAL A 500 12.96 19.24 -13.17
N LEU A 501 13.87 19.50 -14.10
CA LEU A 501 15.21 20.03 -13.77
C LEU A 501 15.14 21.38 -13.06
N VAL A 502 14.26 22.29 -13.50
CA VAL A 502 14.03 23.57 -12.80
C VAL A 502 13.52 23.35 -11.38
N PHE A 503 12.61 22.39 -11.17
CA PHE A 503 12.18 22.01 -9.82
C PHE A 503 13.34 21.48 -8.97
N LEU A 504 14.20 20.63 -9.51
CA LEU A 504 15.36 20.11 -8.79
C LEU A 504 16.35 21.22 -8.42
N ILE A 505 16.55 22.21 -9.31
CA ILE A 505 17.37 23.40 -9.03
C ILE A 505 16.73 24.22 -7.90
N ASP A 506 15.41 24.37 -7.90
CA ASP A 506 14.68 25.06 -6.82
C ASP A 506 14.85 24.32 -5.50
N LEU A 507 14.67 22.99 -5.52
CA LEU A 507 14.87 22.15 -4.35
C LEU A 507 16.30 22.26 -3.78
N ALA A 508 17.31 22.16 -4.64
CA ALA A 508 18.72 22.26 -4.24
C ALA A 508 19.08 23.64 -3.64
N ARG A 509 18.51 24.71 -4.20
CA ARG A 509 18.81 26.10 -3.78
C ARG A 509 18.04 26.51 -2.53
N ASN A 510 16.77 26.18 -2.43
CA ASN A 510 15.84 26.74 -1.45
C ASN A 510 15.43 25.78 -0.36
N CYS A 511 15.42 24.46 -0.59
CA CYS A 511 15.12 23.50 0.46
C CYS A 511 16.23 23.48 1.53
N ARG A 512 15.80 23.65 2.78
CA ARG A 512 16.67 23.57 3.98
C ARG A 512 15.97 22.66 4.97
N PRO A 513 16.08 21.32 4.79
CA PRO A 513 15.30 20.37 5.55
C PRO A 513 15.44 20.56 7.06
N SER A 514 14.35 20.74 7.71
CA SER A 514 14.23 20.79 9.19
C SER A 514 12.77 20.79 9.57
N VAL A 515 12.34 19.70 10.17
CA VAL A 515 10.99 19.58 10.70
C VAL A 515 10.85 20.40 12.00
N GLU A 516 11.91 20.45 12.80
CA GLU A 516 11.92 21.14 14.10
C GLU A 516 11.96 22.67 13.99
N ARG A 517 12.46 23.20 12.87
CA ARG A 517 12.62 24.65 12.61
C ARG A 517 12.14 24.99 11.21
N ASN A 518 10.93 24.56 10.89
CA ASN A 518 10.30 24.78 9.61
C ASN A 518 9.78 26.22 9.44
N ALA A 519 9.35 26.58 8.22
CA ALA A 519 8.82 27.90 7.92
C ALA A 519 7.41 28.16 8.49
N GLY A 520 6.72 27.13 9.00
CA GLY A 520 5.41 27.23 9.61
C GLY A 520 4.25 27.40 8.63
N ASN A 521 3.10 27.79 9.15
CA ASN A 521 1.84 27.91 8.40
C ASN A 521 1.79 29.15 7.51
N VAL A 522 2.58 29.18 6.44
CA VAL A 522 2.61 30.30 5.47
C VAL A 522 1.29 30.45 4.69
N TRP A 523 0.50 29.39 4.62
CA TRP A 523 -0.77 29.34 3.90
C TRP A 523 -1.98 29.74 4.73
N ARG A 524 -1.83 29.91 6.04
CA ARG A 524 -2.93 30.09 6.99
C ARG A 524 -3.98 28.98 6.84
N ALA A 525 -3.51 27.74 6.70
CA ALA A 525 -4.34 26.56 6.60
C ALA A 525 -4.99 26.20 7.95
N GLY A 526 -6.10 25.46 7.90
CA GLY A 526 -6.92 25.17 9.07
C GLY A 526 -6.60 23.88 9.80
N THR A 527 -5.74 23.02 9.24
CA THR A 527 -5.51 21.66 9.71
C THR A 527 -4.28 21.51 10.61
N LEU A 528 -4.24 20.44 11.44
CA LEU A 528 -3.32 20.30 12.57
C LEU A 528 -1.84 20.16 12.17
N GLU A 529 -1.50 19.69 11.00
CA GLU A 529 -0.10 19.59 10.53
C GLU A 529 0.59 20.95 10.48
N TRP A 530 -0.18 22.02 10.47
CA TRP A 530 0.30 23.40 10.49
C TRP A 530 0.43 24.01 11.91
N LEU A 531 0.34 23.19 12.95
CA LEU A 531 0.66 23.62 14.31
C LEU A 531 2.11 24.13 14.37
N PRO A 532 2.44 25.01 15.35
CA PRO A 532 3.77 25.59 15.47
C PRO A 532 4.90 24.56 15.41
N ALA A 533 5.99 24.93 14.76
CA ALA A 533 7.18 24.10 14.63
C ALA A 533 7.81 23.72 15.98
N GLY A 534 8.67 22.72 15.96
CA GLY A 534 9.33 22.20 17.14
C GLY A 534 8.59 21.04 17.79
N VAL A 535 9.08 20.64 18.96
CA VAL A 535 8.47 19.51 19.70
C VAL A 535 7.05 19.81 20.15
N ALA A 536 6.74 21.09 20.40
CA ALA A 536 5.43 21.49 20.87
C ALA A 536 4.30 21.18 19.87
N GLY A 537 4.50 21.44 18.59
CA GLY A 537 3.47 21.20 17.55
C GLY A 537 3.24 19.70 17.28
N PRO A 538 4.18 19.01 16.62
CA PRO A 538 3.98 17.63 16.19
C PRO A 538 3.94 16.60 17.33
N ARG A 539 4.31 16.99 18.54
CA ARG A 539 4.27 16.11 19.73
C ARG A 539 3.19 16.49 20.75
N SER A 540 2.37 17.47 20.45
CA SER A 540 1.15 17.76 21.23
C SER A 540 0.03 16.79 20.85
N VAL A 541 -0.93 16.63 21.76
CA VAL A 541 -2.16 15.87 21.53
C VAL A 541 -3.34 16.81 21.83
N PRO A 542 -3.70 17.69 20.88
CA PRO A 542 -4.74 18.68 21.09
C PRO A 542 -6.14 18.06 21.14
N TRP A 543 -7.08 18.75 21.80
CA TRP A 543 -8.49 18.46 21.63
C TRP A 543 -9.01 19.09 20.34
N VAL A 544 -9.76 18.32 19.56
CA VAL A 544 -10.28 18.75 18.26
C VAL A 544 -11.79 18.84 18.30
N SER A 545 -12.32 20.02 17.98
CA SER A 545 -13.77 20.30 17.93
C SER A 545 -14.33 20.37 16.51
N SER A 546 -13.47 20.59 15.51
CA SER A 546 -13.87 20.75 14.10
C SER A 546 -12.87 20.09 13.14
N ARG A 547 -13.15 20.15 11.83
CA ARG A 547 -12.26 19.64 10.76
C ARG A 547 -11.07 20.56 10.50
N GLU A 548 -11.27 21.86 10.69
CA GLU A 548 -10.26 22.91 10.52
C GLU A 548 -9.95 23.59 11.87
N PRO A 549 -9.29 22.88 12.81
CA PRO A 549 -9.12 23.34 14.17
C PRO A 549 -8.40 24.68 14.30
N LEU A 550 -7.46 24.98 13.39
CA LEU A 550 -6.72 26.25 13.42
C LEU A 550 -7.56 27.45 12.97
N TRP A 551 -8.68 27.22 12.27
CA TRP A 551 -9.63 28.27 11.92
C TRP A 551 -10.69 28.46 13.01
N ASP A 552 -11.20 27.38 13.58
CA ASP A 552 -12.33 27.38 14.50
C ASP A 552 -11.91 27.48 15.98
N GLN A 553 -10.63 27.23 16.27
CA GLN A 553 -10.03 27.32 17.61
C GLN A 553 -8.82 28.28 17.55
N PRO A 554 -9.04 29.61 17.48
CA PRO A 554 -7.98 30.59 17.20
C PRO A 554 -6.88 30.63 18.27
N GLY A 555 -7.16 30.22 19.51
CA GLY A 555 -6.18 30.07 20.57
C GLY A 555 -5.34 28.81 20.55
N LEU A 556 -5.68 27.83 19.71
CA LEU A 556 -5.06 26.49 19.74
C LEU A 556 -3.55 26.51 19.53
N ALA A 557 -3.06 27.30 18.59
CA ALA A 557 -1.63 27.41 18.32
C ALA A 557 -0.84 27.99 19.53
N ALA A 558 -1.40 29.04 20.17
CA ALA A 558 -0.82 29.64 21.38
C ALA A 558 -0.87 28.66 22.55
N ASP A 559 -1.96 27.94 22.73
CA ASP A 559 -2.12 26.93 23.78
C ASP A 559 -1.12 25.80 23.63
N VAL A 560 -0.87 25.33 22.39
CA VAL A 560 0.14 24.31 22.09
C VAL A 560 1.55 24.82 22.41
N GLN A 561 1.86 26.06 22.02
CA GLN A 561 3.15 26.67 22.35
C GLN A 561 3.35 26.83 23.86
N ALA A 562 2.30 27.21 24.59
CA ALA A 562 2.30 27.29 26.03
C ALA A 562 2.36 25.91 26.72
N GLY A 563 2.31 24.80 26.00
CA GLY A 563 2.41 23.44 26.53
C GLY A 563 1.13 22.84 27.08
N ARG A 564 -0.04 23.40 26.76
CA ARG A 564 -1.34 22.91 27.31
C ARG A 564 -1.68 21.49 26.87
N TYR A 565 -1.31 21.09 25.66
CA TYR A 565 -1.67 19.82 25.07
C TYR A 565 -0.49 18.86 24.92
N TYR A 566 0.59 19.08 25.68
CA TYR A 566 1.64 18.09 25.71
C TYR A 566 1.17 16.84 26.45
N LEU A 567 1.50 15.67 25.92
CA LEU A 567 1.25 14.42 26.60
C LEU A 567 2.47 14.13 27.48
N PRO A 568 2.33 13.96 28.81
CA PRO A 568 3.45 13.67 29.68
C PRO A 568 4.17 12.41 29.20
N GLY A 569 5.47 12.39 29.35
CA GLY A 569 6.26 11.19 29.09
C GLY A 569 5.71 10.05 29.94
N ALA A 570 5.32 8.95 29.30
CA ALA A 570 5.05 7.72 30.04
C ALA A 570 6.31 7.35 30.83
N PRO A 571 6.20 6.59 31.92
CA PRO A 571 7.35 6.12 32.71
C PRO A 571 8.46 5.44 31.91
N THR A 572 8.39 5.43 30.64
CA THR A 572 9.12 4.71 29.59
C THR A 572 9.93 5.63 28.68
N GLY A 573 10.21 6.87 29.10
CA GLY A 573 11.15 7.75 28.41
C GLY A 573 10.58 8.66 27.33
N GLY A 574 9.27 9.03 27.39
CA GLY A 574 8.71 10.10 26.57
C GLY A 574 8.28 9.73 25.15
N ARG A 575 8.58 8.53 24.65
CA ARG A 575 8.04 8.01 23.40
C ARG A 575 6.71 7.33 23.63
N SER A 576 5.66 8.10 23.60
CA SER A 576 4.29 7.60 23.74
C SER A 576 3.32 8.42 22.87
N THR A 577 2.28 7.78 22.39
CA THR A 577 1.14 8.41 21.72
C THR A 577 -0.15 7.94 22.37
N LEU A 578 -1.24 8.62 22.09
CA LEU A 578 -2.55 8.27 22.62
C LEU A 578 -3.28 7.34 21.65
N VAL A 579 -3.83 6.24 22.17
CA VAL A 579 -4.75 5.40 21.41
C VAL A 579 -6.18 5.76 21.78
N THR A 580 -7.01 5.95 20.76
CA THR A 580 -8.39 6.41 20.87
C THR A 580 -9.37 5.43 20.24
N GLY A 581 -10.65 5.59 20.54
CA GLY A 581 -11.72 4.79 19.95
C GLY A 581 -11.82 4.97 18.42
N ALA A 582 -12.10 3.88 17.71
CA ALA A 582 -12.15 3.87 16.23
C ALA A 582 -13.26 4.75 15.63
N ILE A 583 -14.33 5.04 16.39
CA ILE A 583 -15.45 5.85 15.90
C ILE A 583 -15.45 7.22 16.58
N ASP A 584 -15.42 7.23 17.90
CA ASP A 584 -15.67 8.41 18.74
C ASP A 584 -14.41 9.17 19.16
N ALA A 585 -13.23 8.64 18.82
CA ALA A 585 -11.92 9.18 19.21
C ALA A 585 -11.78 9.48 20.72
N ARG A 586 -12.45 8.70 21.60
CA ARG A 586 -12.26 8.77 23.05
C ARG A 586 -10.93 8.15 23.45
N PRO A 587 -10.16 8.80 24.32
CA PRO A 587 -8.93 8.25 24.87
C PRO A 587 -9.15 6.87 25.52
N GLN A 588 -8.31 5.90 25.20
CA GLN A 588 -8.40 4.53 25.72
C GLN A 588 -7.17 4.12 26.53
N TYR A 589 -5.98 4.36 25.99
CA TYR A 589 -4.73 4.04 26.68
C TYR A 589 -3.55 4.77 26.03
N LEU A 590 -2.41 4.79 26.75
CA LEU A 590 -1.13 5.28 26.22
C LEU A 590 -0.38 4.16 25.54
N LEU A 591 -0.01 4.35 24.29
CA LEU A 591 0.84 3.45 23.54
C LEU A 591 2.30 3.88 23.68
N ARG A 592 3.14 2.98 24.19
CA ARG A 592 4.58 3.15 24.16
C ARG A 592 5.09 2.88 22.75
N LEU A 593 5.80 3.84 22.17
CA LEU A 593 6.43 3.72 20.87
C LEU A 593 7.91 3.30 21.02
N PRO A 594 8.37 2.33 20.23
CA PRO A 594 9.78 1.92 20.28
C PRO A 594 10.69 3.02 19.71
N GLY A 595 11.91 3.06 20.25
CA GLY A 595 12.98 3.93 19.74
C GLY A 595 13.70 3.34 18.52
N PRO A 596 14.66 4.13 17.95
CA PRO A 596 15.56 3.69 16.90
C PRO A 596 16.29 2.38 17.23
N GLY A 597 16.65 1.60 16.21
CA GLY A 597 17.38 0.35 16.41
C GLY A 597 17.67 -0.36 15.08
N TRP A 598 18.66 -1.26 15.11
CA TRP A 598 19.12 -2.02 13.95
C TRP A 598 18.17 -3.16 13.49
N PRO A 599 17.38 -3.81 14.38
CA PRO A 599 16.59 -4.97 13.96
C PRO A 599 15.68 -4.75 12.74
N PRO A 600 14.96 -3.62 12.58
CA PRO A 600 14.15 -3.38 11.37
C PRO A 600 14.99 -3.34 10.10
N VAL A 601 16.14 -2.67 10.14
CA VAL A 601 17.06 -2.55 8.99
C VAL A 601 17.62 -3.93 8.60
N LEU A 602 18.11 -4.67 9.59
CA LEU A 602 18.66 -6.02 9.37
C LEU A 602 17.60 -7.02 8.92
N ALA A 603 16.35 -6.87 9.39
CA ALA A 603 15.23 -7.66 8.90
C ALA A 603 14.96 -7.37 7.41
N ALA A 604 14.99 -6.09 7.00
CA ALA A 604 14.82 -5.71 5.60
C ALA A 604 15.96 -6.25 4.71
N VAL A 605 17.22 -6.13 5.16
CA VAL A 605 18.37 -6.73 4.48
C VAL A 605 18.21 -8.25 4.37
N GLY A 606 17.77 -8.90 5.45
CA GLY A 606 17.50 -10.34 5.45
C GLY A 606 16.42 -10.73 4.45
N THR A 607 15.31 -9.99 4.42
CA THR A 607 14.21 -10.27 3.48
C THR A 607 14.64 -10.01 2.03
N ALA A 608 15.35 -8.90 1.76
CA ALA A 608 15.89 -8.62 0.42
C ALA A 608 16.86 -9.70 -0.03
N GLY A 609 17.81 -10.08 0.82
CA GLY A 609 18.77 -11.15 0.50
C GLY A 609 18.08 -12.49 0.24
N PHE A 610 17.03 -12.83 0.99
CA PHE A 610 16.25 -14.04 0.74
C PHE A 610 15.65 -14.05 -0.68
N PHE A 611 14.90 -13.04 -1.07
CA PHE A 611 14.26 -13.02 -2.39
C PHE A 611 15.28 -12.92 -3.54
N LEU A 612 16.26 -12.04 -3.43
CA LEU A 612 17.26 -11.85 -4.50
C LEU A 612 18.15 -13.10 -4.72
N LEU A 613 18.50 -13.79 -3.65
CA LEU A 613 19.30 -15.01 -3.75
C LEU A 613 18.47 -16.20 -4.25
N LEU A 614 17.15 -16.22 -3.96
CA LEU A 614 16.23 -17.17 -4.59
C LEU A 614 16.17 -16.95 -6.11
N THR A 615 16.05 -15.71 -6.57
CA THR A 615 16.00 -15.39 -8.01
C THR A 615 17.21 -15.95 -8.76
N VAL A 616 18.41 -15.85 -8.15
CA VAL A 616 19.64 -16.42 -8.74
C VAL A 616 19.89 -17.86 -8.34
N LYS A 617 18.89 -18.56 -7.78
CA LYS A 617 18.90 -19.98 -7.40
C LYS A 617 19.98 -20.39 -6.36
N LEU A 618 20.45 -19.43 -5.56
CA LEU A 618 21.38 -19.67 -4.45
C LEU A 618 20.62 -20.01 -3.16
N MET A 619 20.05 -21.22 -3.09
CA MET A 619 19.10 -21.65 -2.05
C MET A 619 19.66 -21.60 -0.63
N VAL A 620 20.90 -22.04 -0.40
CA VAL A 620 21.50 -22.06 0.95
C VAL A 620 21.75 -20.65 1.48
N PRO A 621 22.42 -19.75 0.75
CA PRO A 621 22.51 -18.34 1.16
C PRO A 621 21.15 -17.68 1.34
N ALA A 622 20.17 -17.94 0.47
CA ALA A 622 18.81 -17.43 0.61
C ALA A 622 18.18 -17.84 1.97
N ALA A 623 18.26 -19.11 2.31
CA ALA A 623 17.77 -19.62 3.60
C ALA A 623 18.42 -18.92 4.80
N LEU A 624 19.74 -18.69 4.74
CA LEU A 624 20.45 -17.96 5.83
C LEU A 624 19.94 -16.52 5.99
N PHE A 625 19.72 -15.82 4.88
CA PHE A 625 19.12 -14.48 4.91
C PHE A 625 17.67 -14.50 5.40
N GLY A 626 16.88 -15.52 5.05
CA GLY A 626 15.53 -15.74 5.58
C GLY A 626 15.55 -15.95 7.10
N VAL A 627 16.49 -16.75 7.62
CA VAL A 627 16.69 -16.93 9.07
C VAL A 627 17.07 -15.60 9.73
N LEU A 628 17.95 -14.81 9.11
CA LEU A 628 18.31 -13.47 9.60
C LEU A 628 17.08 -12.57 9.72
N ALA A 629 16.24 -12.53 8.67
CA ALA A 629 15.01 -11.73 8.67
C ALA A 629 14.09 -12.12 9.83
N ILE A 630 13.78 -13.40 9.96
CA ILE A 630 12.92 -13.93 11.04
C ILE A 630 13.52 -13.63 12.42
N ALA A 631 14.80 -13.88 12.61
CA ALA A 631 15.48 -13.63 13.89
C ALA A 631 15.40 -12.14 14.30
N MET A 632 15.60 -11.23 13.36
CA MET A 632 15.52 -9.79 13.61
C MET A 632 14.09 -9.30 13.88
N ILE A 633 13.10 -9.86 13.19
CA ILE A 633 11.67 -9.61 13.48
C ILE A 633 11.32 -10.10 14.89
N LEU A 634 11.66 -11.32 15.23
CA LEU A 634 11.41 -11.87 16.57
C LEU A 634 12.15 -11.06 17.67
N ARG A 635 13.39 -10.62 17.38
CA ARG A 635 14.17 -9.77 18.30
C ARG A 635 13.48 -8.43 18.57
N TRP A 636 12.97 -7.76 17.54
CA TRP A 636 12.27 -6.49 17.76
C TRP A 636 10.93 -6.67 18.50
N LEU A 637 10.21 -7.78 18.19
CA LEU A 637 8.94 -8.09 18.83
C LEU A 637 9.08 -8.53 20.28
N TRP A 638 10.25 -9.07 20.67
CA TRP A 638 10.52 -9.53 22.02
C TRP A 638 10.39 -8.42 23.05
N ASP A 639 10.77 -7.20 22.66
CA ASP A 639 10.77 -6.03 23.54
C ASP A 639 9.54 -5.11 23.31
N ALA A 640 8.60 -5.53 22.49
CA ALA A 640 7.48 -4.67 22.07
C ALA A 640 6.45 -4.38 23.17
N ASP A 641 6.25 -5.32 24.11
CA ASP A 641 5.29 -5.13 25.19
C ASP A 641 5.93 -4.45 26.42
N PRO A 642 5.34 -3.34 26.93
CA PRO A 642 5.78 -2.77 28.19
C PRO A 642 5.52 -3.72 29.37
N ALA A 643 6.26 -3.53 30.47
CA ALA A 643 6.00 -4.26 31.69
C ALA A 643 4.59 -3.96 32.23
N PRO A 644 3.87 -4.97 32.78
CA PRO A 644 2.46 -4.81 33.15
C PRO A 644 2.22 -3.93 34.39
N ASP A 645 3.24 -3.61 35.16
CA ASP A 645 3.13 -3.06 36.50
C ASP A 645 3.22 -1.52 36.58
N HIS A 646 2.87 -0.84 35.49
CA HIS A 646 2.75 0.62 35.49
C HIS A 646 1.34 1.04 35.92
N PRO A 647 1.23 1.85 36.98
CA PRO A 647 -0.06 2.42 37.33
C PRO A 647 -0.58 3.31 36.19
N PRO A 648 -1.90 3.50 36.10
CA PRO A 648 -2.46 4.43 35.12
C PRO A 648 -1.84 5.82 35.25
N VAL A 649 -1.42 6.38 34.10
CA VAL A 649 -0.77 7.69 33.98
C VAL A 649 -1.83 8.77 33.90
N ASP A 650 -1.69 9.87 34.65
CA ASP A 650 -2.50 11.06 34.47
C ASP A 650 -2.09 11.78 33.18
N VAL A 651 -3.01 11.89 32.25
CA VAL A 651 -2.79 12.54 30.95
C VAL A 651 -3.34 13.97 30.89
N GLY A 652 -3.77 14.50 32.03
CA GLY A 652 -4.35 15.84 32.17
C GLY A 652 -5.86 15.82 32.35
N GLY A 653 -6.39 16.90 32.99
CA GLY A 653 -7.83 17.02 33.26
C GLY A 653 -8.41 15.98 34.22
N GLY A 654 -7.54 15.31 35.04
CA GLY A 654 -7.94 14.23 35.94
C GLY A 654 -8.17 12.87 35.24
N LEU A 655 -7.87 12.76 33.95
CA LEU A 655 -8.01 11.51 33.20
C LEU A 655 -6.78 10.63 33.39
N ARG A 656 -6.98 9.47 33.99
CA ARG A 656 -5.93 8.43 34.17
C ARG A 656 -6.11 7.30 33.16
N LEU A 657 -5.09 7.04 32.37
CA LEU A 657 -5.10 6.03 31.33
C LEU A 657 -4.08 4.91 31.58
N PRO A 658 -4.42 3.64 31.29
CA PRO A 658 -3.45 2.54 31.33
C PRO A 658 -2.39 2.70 30.23
N VAL A 659 -1.21 2.09 30.45
CA VAL A 659 -0.07 2.13 29.52
C VAL A 659 -0.08 0.95 28.52
N SER A 660 -1.01 0.04 28.68
CA SER A 660 -1.19 -1.10 27.76
C SER A 660 -2.66 -1.53 27.71
N CYS A 661 -3.02 -2.24 26.67
CA CYS A 661 -4.35 -2.80 26.50
C CYS A 661 -4.27 -4.16 25.79
N VAL A 662 -5.32 -4.98 25.95
CA VAL A 662 -5.40 -6.33 25.38
C VAL A 662 -6.74 -6.52 24.65
N GLY A 663 -6.79 -7.53 23.77
CA GLY A 663 -7.97 -7.82 22.96
C GLY A 663 -8.27 -6.74 21.93
N SER A 664 -9.53 -6.56 21.57
CA SER A 664 -10.00 -5.65 20.51
C SER A 664 -9.74 -4.16 20.77
N ALA A 665 -9.38 -3.78 21.98
CA ALA A 665 -8.95 -2.41 22.27
C ALA A 665 -7.47 -2.15 21.90
N SER A 666 -6.65 -3.21 21.75
CA SER A 666 -5.24 -3.09 21.37
C SER A 666 -5.07 -2.69 19.90
N HIS A 667 -4.13 -1.78 19.62
CA HIS A 667 -3.75 -1.41 18.25
C HIS A 667 -3.20 -2.61 17.47
N SER A 668 -2.43 -3.50 18.12
CA SER A 668 -1.86 -4.69 17.47
C SER A 668 -2.92 -5.72 17.07
N TRP A 669 -4.04 -5.80 17.80
CA TRP A 669 -5.16 -6.64 17.40
C TRP A 669 -5.80 -6.14 16.10
N TRP A 670 -5.93 -4.82 15.92
CA TRP A 670 -6.42 -4.23 14.67
C TRP A 670 -5.47 -4.48 13.50
N ALA A 671 -4.15 -4.41 13.73
CA ALA A 671 -3.17 -4.78 12.71
C ALA A 671 -3.30 -6.25 12.31
N MET A 672 -3.55 -7.15 13.27
CA MET A 672 -3.78 -8.56 12.99
C MET A 672 -5.08 -8.80 12.22
N VAL A 673 -6.15 -8.04 12.49
CA VAL A 673 -7.39 -8.08 11.70
C VAL A 673 -7.10 -7.70 10.24
N MET A 674 -6.35 -6.61 10.01
CA MET A 674 -5.96 -6.20 8.65
C MET A 674 -5.10 -7.27 7.96
N LEU A 675 -4.16 -7.89 8.67
CA LEU A 675 -3.37 -8.99 8.14
C LEU A 675 -4.23 -10.22 7.79
N VAL A 676 -5.22 -10.55 8.61
CA VAL A 676 -6.20 -11.63 8.30
C VAL A 676 -6.99 -11.28 7.04
N MET A 677 -7.35 -10.03 6.81
CA MET A 677 -7.99 -9.60 5.56
C MET A 677 -7.06 -9.81 4.35
N VAL A 678 -5.77 -9.51 4.47
CA VAL A 678 -4.77 -9.80 3.42
C VAL A 678 -4.74 -11.31 3.13
N CYS A 679 -4.63 -12.15 4.17
CA CYS A 679 -4.63 -13.61 4.01
C CYS A 679 -5.92 -14.12 3.36
N ALA A 680 -7.07 -13.55 3.73
CA ALA A 680 -8.35 -13.88 3.14
C ALA A 680 -8.42 -13.48 1.66
N SER A 681 -7.87 -12.33 1.28
CA SER A 681 -7.80 -11.89 -0.11
C SER A 681 -6.91 -12.79 -0.95
N ILE A 682 -5.75 -13.24 -0.41
CA ILE A 682 -4.88 -14.25 -1.06
C ILE A 682 -5.65 -15.56 -1.29
N PHE A 683 -6.36 -16.03 -0.26
CA PHE A 683 -7.16 -17.25 -0.38
C PHE A 683 -8.28 -17.12 -1.41
N CYS A 684 -9.00 -15.99 -1.41
CA CYS A 684 -10.04 -15.70 -2.40
C CYS A 684 -9.47 -15.64 -3.83
N ALA A 685 -8.29 -15.07 -4.03
CA ALA A 685 -7.63 -15.02 -5.33
C ALA A 685 -7.22 -16.43 -5.83
N LEU A 686 -6.70 -17.28 -4.94
CA LEU A 686 -6.40 -18.68 -5.28
C LEU A 686 -7.68 -19.49 -5.54
N LEU A 687 -8.74 -19.26 -4.77
CA LEU A 687 -10.03 -19.89 -5.00
C LEU A 687 -10.64 -19.46 -6.35
N PHE A 688 -10.53 -18.17 -6.67
CA PHE A 688 -10.89 -17.67 -8.00
C PHE A 688 -10.09 -18.39 -9.09
N ALA A 689 -8.76 -18.52 -8.96
CA ALA A 689 -7.92 -19.23 -9.91
C ALA A 689 -8.38 -20.69 -10.11
N TYR A 690 -8.63 -21.40 -9.03
CA TYR A 690 -9.13 -22.78 -9.05
C TYR A 690 -10.47 -22.90 -9.80
N LEU A 691 -11.45 -22.04 -9.50
CA LEU A 691 -12.76 -22.06 -10.13
C LEU A 691 -12.72 -21.57 -11.58
N PHE A 692 -11.88 -20.58 -11.90
CA PHE A 692 -11.69 -20.12 -13.26
C PHE A 692 -11.15 -21.23 -14.16
N LEU A 693 -10.10 -21.92 -13.73
CA LEU A 693 -9.52 -23.03 -14.49
C LEU A 693 -10.52 -24.19 -14.66
N TRP A 694 -11.38 -24.42 -13.67
CA TRP A 694 -12.48 -25.37 -13.82
C TRP A 694 -13.48 -24.96 -14.93
N THR A 695 -13.79 -23.65 -15.04
CA THR A 695 -14.74 -23.19 -16.05
C THR A 695 -14.15 -23.22 -17.48
N THR A 696 -12.82 -23.09 -17.60
CA THR A 696 -12.14 -23.09 -18.91
C THR A 696 -11.75 -24.49 -19.38
N SER A 697 -11.43 -25.40 -18.46
CA SER A 697 -10.92 -26.75 -18.75
C SER A 697 -11.53 -27.78 -17.77
N PRO A 698 -12.86 -27.97 -17.77
CA PRO A 698 -13.52 -28.89 -16.83
C PRO A 698 -13.06 -30.34 -16.99
N GLU A 699 -12.58 -30.72 -18.16
CA GLU A 699 -12.13 -32.09 -18.48
C GLU A 699 -10.89 -32.52 -17.70
N VAL A 700 -10.07 -31.62 -17.19
CA VAL A 700 -8.92 -31.95 -16.34
C VAL A 700 -9.31 -32.16 -14.87
N TRP A 701 -10.57 -31.89 -14.49
CA TRP A 701 -11.07 -32.17 -13.15
C TRP A 701 -11.37 -33.67 -12.99
N PRO A 702 -10.91 -34.29 -11.89
CA PRO A 702 -11.02 -35.74 -11.73
C PRO A 702 -12.46 -36.18 -11.52
N ALA A 703 -12.81 -37.34 -12.06
CA ALA A 703 -14.03 -38.02 -11.68
C ALA A 703 -14.06 -38.32 -10.16
N PRO A 704 -15.24 -38.37 -9.51
CA PRO A 704 -15.34 -38.58 -8.07
C PRO A 704 -14.58 -39.79 -7.53
N ALA A 705 -14.47 -40.88 -8.32
CA ALA A 705 -13.75 -42.09 -7.98
C ALA A 705 -12.21 -41.92 -7.90
N ALA A 706 -11.65 -40.92 -8.58
CA ALA A 706 -10.22 -40.64 -8.57
C ALA A 706 -9.78 -39.71 -7.43
N LEU A 707 -10.71 -39.17 -6.67
CA LEU A 707 -10.41 -38.30 -5.53
C LEU A 707 -9.93 -39.10 -4.31
N ALA A 708 -9.11 -38.43 -3.48
CA ALA A 708 -8.69 -38.99 -2.21
C ALA A 708 -9.90 -39.51 -1.38
N ALA A 709 -9.75 -40.68 -0.73
CA ALA A 709 -10.81 -41.29 0.04
C ALA A 709 -11.29 -40.39 1.19
N VAL A 710 -12.61 -40.34 1.39
CA VAL A 710 -13.29 -39.45 2.35
C VAL A 710 -12.73 -39.45 3.79
N PRO A 711 -12.23 -40.58 4.36
CA PRO A 711 -11.64 -40.55 5.70
C PRO A 711 -10.48 -39.59 5.87
N TRP A 712 -9.69 -39.30 4.82
CA TRP A 712 -8.52 -38.42 4.89
C TRP A 712 -8.90 -36.96 5.10
N PRO A 713 -9.76 -36.33 4.27
CA PRO A 713 -10.22 -34.97 4.52
C PRO A 713 -10.97 -34.79 5.83
N LEU A 714 -11.74 -35.81 6.26
CA LEU A 714 -12.42 -35.78 7.58
C LEU A 714 -11.41 -35.78 8.73
N ALA A 715 -10.34 -36.58 8.63
CA ALA A 715 -9.25 -36.58 9.63
C ALA A 715 -8.48 -35.27 9.65
N SER A 716 -8.17 -34.71 8.48
CA SER A 716 -7.56 -33.38 8.36
C SER A 716 -8.44 -32.30 9.02
N GLY A 717 -9.72 -32.26 8.68
CA GLY A 717 -10.68 -31.35 9.28
C GLY A 717 -10.82 -31.49 10.79
N ALA A 718 -10.82 -32.73 11.31
CA ALA A 718 -10.85 -32.99 12.75
C ALA A 718 -9.57 -32.48 13.46
N LEU A 719 -8.38 -32.64 12.84
CA LEU A 719 -7.13 -32.10 13.35
C LEU A 719 -7.15 -30.57 13.36
N LEU A 720 -7.65 -29.94 12.30
CA LEU A 720 -7.81 -28.48 12.23
C LEU A 720 -8.73 -27.99 13.36
N ALA A 721 -9.92 -28.56 13.51
CA ALA A 721 -10.87 -28.19 14.55
C ALA A 721 -10.31 -28.42 15.95
N GLY A 722 -9.63 -29.56 16.17
CA GLY A 722 -8.97 -29.90 17.44
C GLY A 722 -7.88 -28.91 17.80
N SER A 723 -7.06 -28.45 16.81
CA SER A 723 -6.04 -27.45 17.03
C SER A 723 -6.63 -26.11 17.49
N SER A 724 -7.76 -25.69 16.90
CA SER A 724 -8.49 -24.48 17.30
C SER A 724 -9.04 -24.60 18.72
N ALA A 725 -9.57 -25.76 19.10
CA ALA A 725 -10.05 -26.06 20.45
C ALA A 725 -8.92 -26.00 21.48
N LEU A 726 -7.72 -26.48 21.14
CA LEU A 726 -6.52 -26.37 21.99
C LEU A 726 -6.10 -24.90 22.17
N ALA A 727 -6.05 -24.12 21.10
CA ALA A 727 -5.74 -22.69 21.20
C ALA A 727 -6.73 -21.95 22.12
N TRP A 728 -8.03 -22.25 21.97
CA TRP A 728 -9.08 -21.68 22.83
C TRP A 728 -8.96 -22.10 24.30
N THR A 729 -8.70 -23.39 24.58
CA THR A 729 -8.50 -23.89 25.96
C THR A 729 -7.25 -23.31 26.60
N GLY A 730 -6.13 -23.18 25.84
CA GLY A 730 -4.92 -22.48 26.26
C GLY A 730 -5.19 -21.03 26.66
N GLY A 731 -6.00 -20.32 25.86
CA GLY A 731 -6.44 -18.96 26.14
C GLY A 731 -7.32 -18.83 27.40
N ARG A 732 -8.23 -19.79 27.61
CA ARG A 732 -9.01 -19.84 28.87
C ARG A 732 -8.11 -20.10 30.08
N GLY A 733 -7.10 -20.97 29.93
CA GLY A 733 -6.08 -21.22 30.95
C GLY A 733 -5.32 -19.95 31.29
N LEU A 734 -4.82 -19.22 30.26
CA LEU A 734 -4.08 -17.97 30.45
C LEU A 734 -4.91 -16.91 31.20
N ARG A 735 -6.19 -16.73 30.82
CA ARG A 735 -7.08 -15.78 31.51
C ARG A 735 -7.34 -16.13 32.98
N ARG A 736 -7.21 -17.41 33.35
CA ARG A 736 -7.36 -17.93 34.71
C ARG A 736 -6.00 -18.05 35.45
N GLY A 737 -4.91 -17.53 34.89
CA GLY A 737 -3.57 -17.60 35.47
C GLY A 737 -2.88 -18.96 35.32
N ARG A 738 -3.48 -19.93 34.63
CA ARG A 738 -2.93 -21.30 34.46
C ARG A 738 -2.02 -21.34 33.21
N GLN A 739 -0.78 -20.89 33.35
CA GLN A 739 0.17 -20.82 32.23
C GLN A 739 0.62 -22.20 31.71
N SER A 740 0.63 -23.24 32.53
CA SER A 740 0.94 -24.60 32.11
C SER A 740 -0.01 -25.12 31.03
N CYS A 741 -1.30 -24.79 31.13
CA CYS A 741 -2.30 -25.14 30.12
C CYS A 741 -1.96 -24.53 28.76
N LEU A 742 -1.53 -23.25 28.73
CA LEU A 742 -1.13 -22.56 27.49
C LEU A 742 0.14 -23.19 26.90
N ARG A 743 1.15 -23.44 27.75
CA ARG A 743 2.46 -23.99 27.33
C ARG A 743 2.36 -25.38 26.69
N LEU A 744 1.35 -26.16 27.05
CA LEU A 744 1.04 -27.44 26.43
C LEU A 744 0.13 -27.31 25.21
N ALA A 745 -0.90 -26.46 25.27
CA ALA A 745 -1.88 -26.31 24.21
C ALA A 745 -1.28 -25.74 22.90
N LEU A 746 -0.36 -24.78 23.01
CA LEU A 746 0.22 -24.11 21.83
C LEU A 746 1.08 -25.07 20.97
N PRO A 747 2.08 -25.80 21.50
CA PRO A 747 2.88 -26.73 20.70
C PRO A 747 2.05 -27.89 20.14
N LEU A 748 1.18 -28.46 20.98
CA LEU A 748 0.33 -29.58 20.55
C LEU A 748 -0.65 -29.16 19.42
N GLY A 749 -1.26 -27.99 19.57
CA GLY A 749 -2.12 -27.45 18.52
C GLY A 749 -1.35 -27.14 17.23
N ALA A 750 -0.12 -26.60 17.32
CA ALA A 750 0.73 -26.37 16.15
C ALA A 750 1.11 -27.69 15.43
N LEU A 751 1.39 -28.75 16.22
CA LEU A 751 1.62 -30.08 15.65
C LEU A 751 0.38 -30.63 14.95
N MET A 752 -0.82 -30.41 15.51
CA MET A 752 -2.07 -30.81 14.85
C MET A 752 -2.31 -30.04 13.54
N LEU A 753 -1.98 -28.74 13.48
CA LEU A 753 -2.02 -27.96 12.23
C LEU A 753 -1.07 -28.54 11.19
N ALA A 754 0.18 -28.79 11.56
CA ALA A 754 1.17 -29.38 10.67
C ALA A 754 0.75 -30.79 10.21
N ALA A 755 0.22 -31.62 11.11
CA ALA A 755 -0.31 -32.94 10.78
C ALA A 755 -1.50 -32.88 9.81
N ALA A 756 -2.40 -31.90 9.98
CA ALA A 756 -3.53 -31.72 9.06
C ALA A 756 -3.06 -31.41 7.64
N VAL A 757 -2.12 -30.47 7.48
CA VAL A 757 -1.53 -30.11 6.18
C VAL A 757 -0.77 -31.31 5.57
N GLY A 758 0.04 -31.99 6.37
CA GLY A 758 0.79 -33.17 5.92
C GLY A 758 -0.13 -34.33 5.51
N LEU A 759 -1.23 -34.52 6.22
CA LEU A 759 -2.24 -35.51 5.89
C LEU A 759 -2.95 -35.19 4.57
N GLU A 760 -3.31 -33.93 4.35
CA GLU A 760 -3.94 -33.46 3.11
C GLU A 760 -3.01 -33.63 1.92
N ALA A 761 -1.78 -33.14 1.99
CA ALA A 761 -0.77 -33.29 0.94
C ALA A 761 -0.47 -34.77 0.67
N GLY A 762 -0.32 -35.59 1.73
CA GLY A 762 -0.08 -37.03 1.62
C GLY A 762 -1.26 -37.82 1.05
N ALA A 763 -2.49 -37.37 1.27
CA ALA A 763 -3.68 -37.98 0.69
C ALA A 763 -3.74 -37.74 -0.83
N GLN A 764 -3.48 -36.52 -1.29
CA GLN A 764 -3.42 -36.20 -2.72
C GLN A 764 -2.28 -36.94 -3.42
N TRP A 765 -1.09 -36.99 -2.76
CA TRP A 765 0.06 -37.71 -3.31
C TRP A 765 -0.20 -39.22 -3.47
N ARG A 766 -0.87 -39.84 -2.49
CA ARG A 766 -1.26 -41.27 -2.54
C ARG A 766 -2.37 -41.55 -3.55
N ALA A 767 -3.24 -40.57 -3.80
CA ALA A 767 -4.23 -40.64 -4.88
C ALA A 767 -3.60 -40.52 -6.27
N GLY A 768 -2.28 -40.38 -6.37
CA GLY A 768 -1.55 -40.29 -7.64
C GLY A 768 -1.43 -38.87 -8.20
N LEU A 769 -1.99 -37.86 -7.55
CA LEU A 769 -1.98 -36.49 -8.04
C LEU A 769 -0.58 -35.86 -7.88
N ARG A 770 -0.01 -35.36 -8.94
CA ARG A 770 1.28 -34.67 -8.96
C ARG A 770 1.08 -33.21 -9.42
N PRO A 771 1.76 -32.23 -8.82
CA PRO A 771 1.52 -30.82 -9.11
C PRO A 771 1.80 -30.42 -10.56
N GLN A 772 2.62 -31.19 -11.30
CA GLN A 772 2.99 -30.94 -12.69
C GLN A 772 2.07 -31.62 -13.72
N ASP A 773 1.12 -32.44 -13.29
CA ASP A 773 0.30 -33.24 -14.21
C ASP A 773 -0.60 -32.36 -15.08
N HIS A 774 -1.39 -31.50 -14.42
CA HIS A 774 -2.36 -30.61 -15.07
C HIS A 774 -2.78 -29.47 -14.13
N ALA A 775 -3.50 -28.49 -14.63
CA ALA A 775 -3.88 -27.26 -13.92
C ALA A 775 -4.70 -27.51 -12.64
N TYR A 776 -5.58 -28.53 -12.63
CA TYR A 776 -6.28 -28.94 -11.41
C TYR A 776 -5.28 -29.33 -10.31
N ALA A 777 -4.34 -30.20 -10.61
CA ALA A 777 -3.33 -30.66 -9.65
C ALA A 777 -2.49 -29.49 -9.12
N ALA A 778 -2.01 -28.62 -10.01
CA ALA A 778 -1.29 -27.41 -9.64
C ALA A 778 -2.09 -26.54 -8.66
N SER A 779 -3.38 -26.31 -8.95
CA SER A 779 -4.26 -25.49 -8.11
C SER A 779 -4.52 -26.12 -6.73
N VAL A 780 -4.67 -27.44 -6.66
CA VAL A 780 -4.79 -28.18 -5.40
C VAL A 780 -3.57 -27.97 -4.51
N TYR A 781 -2.36 -28.17 -5.08
CA TYR A 781 -1.12 -27.99 -4.33
C TYR A 781 -0.83 -26.53 -3.98
N ALA A 782 -1.28 -25.57 -4.78
CA ALA A 782 -1.19 -24.15 -4.44
C ALA A 782 -2.05 -23.80 -3.19
N LEU A 783 -3.27 -24.32 -3.11
CA LEU A 783 -4.15 -24.15 -1.95
C LEU A 783 -3.58 -24.83 -0.70
N ILE A 784 -3.05 -26.06 -0.82
CA ILE A 784 -2.36 -26.76 0.27
C ILE A 784 -1.10 -26.00 0.70
N GLY A 785 -0.34 -25.45 -0.26
CA GLY A 785 0.86 -24.65 -0.02
C GLY A 785 0.55 -23.38 0.78
N LEU A 786 -0.54 -22.66 0.44
CA LEU A 786 -0.99 -21.50 1.22
C LEU A 786 -1.37 -21.92 2.66
N GLN A 787 -2.13 -23.01 2.81
CA GLN A 787 -2.50 -23.53 4.12
C GLN A 787 -1.26 -23.93 4.94
N GLY A 788 -0.25 -24.52 4.30
CA GLY A 788 1.03 -24.85 4.91
C GLY A 788 1.80 -23.62 5.37
N THR A 789 1.83 -22.58 4.54
CA THR A 789 2.49 -21.30 4.87
C THR A 789 1.86 -20.65 6.11
N LEU A 790 0.53 -20.63 6.19
CA LEU A 790 -0.18 -20.11 7.36
C LEU A 790 0.03 -20.99 8.60
N ALA A 791 0.04 -22.30 8.44
CA ALA A 791 0.33 -23.23 9.54
C ALA A 791 1.75 -23.01 10.09
N ILE A 792 2.74 -22.79 9.23
CA ILE A 792 4.12 -22.44 9.63
C ILE A 792 4.14 -21.10 10.36
N ALA A 793 3.47 -20.08 9.86
CA ALA A 793 3.40 -18.77 10.52
C ALA A 793 2.77 -18.88 11.92
N VAL A 794 1.66 -19.59 12.04
CA VAL A 794 1.00 -19.86 13.34
C VAL A 794 1.91 -20.66 14.28
N ALA A 795 2.66 -21.64 13.78
CA ALA A 795 3.63 -22.41 14.58
C ALA A 795 4.73 -21.50 15.13
N PHE A 796 5.33 -20.62 14.31
CA PHE A 796 6.32 -19.64 14.78
C PHE A 796 5.74 -18.70 15.84
N MET A 797 4.54 -18.15 15.61
CA MET A 797 3.86 -17.30 16.59
C MET A 797 3.55 -18.03 17.88
N SER A 798 3.20 -19.32 17.79
CA SER A 798 2.93 -20.18 18.95
C SER A 798 4.18 -20.43 19.79
N LEU A 799 5.29 -20.76 19.13
CA LEU A 799 6.58 -20.95 19.78
C LEU A 799 7.07 -19.66 20.45
N PHE A 800 6.93 -18.54 19.76
CA PHE A 800 7.26 -17.23 20.32
C PHE A 800 6.39 -16.90 21.54
N THR A 801 5.08 -17.14 21.47
CA THR A 801 4.15 -16.91 22.57
C THR A 801 4.45 -17.84 23.76
N ALA A 802 4.78 -19.10 23.50
CA ALA A 802 5.21 -20.05 24.53
C ALA A 802 6.53 -19.59 25.20
N ALA A 803 7.52 -19.19 24.42
CA ALA A 803 8.78 -18.66 24.93
C ALA A 803 8.58 -17.43 25.83
N ARG A 804 7.69 -16.51 25.44
CA ARG A 804 7.28 -15.36 26.27
C ARG A 804 6.60 -15.78 27.56
N SER A 805 5.79 -16.84 27.54
CA SER A 805 5.17 -17.40 28.73
C SER A 805 6.23 -17.97 29.71
N TRP A 806 7.24 -18.70 29.22
CA TRP A 806 8.34 -19.18 30.03
C TRP A 806 9.22 -18.05 30.58
N ALA A 807 9.44 -16.99 29.81
CA ALA A 807 10.17 -15.82 30.25
C ALA A 807 9.37 -14.88 31.19
N GLY A 808 8.17 -15.25 31.62
CA GLY A 808 7.34 -14.43 32.49
C GLY A 808 6.77 -13.16 31.84
N LYS A 809 6.87 -13.06 30.51
CA LYS A 809 6.42 -11.90 29.74
C LYS A 809 4.96 -12.02 29.27
N LEU A 810 4.20 -13.01 29.73
CA LEU A 810 2.81 -13.25 29.35
C LEU A 810 1.96 -13.49 30.61
N GLY A 811 0.75 -12.96 30.62
CA GLY A 811 -0.19 -13.09 31.72
C GLY A 811 -1.60 -12.66 31.32
N ALA A 812 -2.56 -12.76 32.22
CA ALA A 812 -3.96 -12.39 31.94
C ALA A 812 -4.11 -10.92 31.51
N ALA A 813 -3.36 -10.00 32.15
CA ALA A 813 -3.35 -8.58 31.81
C ALA A 813 -2.34 -8.23 30.69
N ARG A 814 -1.50 -9.18 30.25
CA ARG A 814 -0.45 -8.99 29.27
C ARG A 814 -0.49 -10.11 28.22
N ARG A 815 -1.59 -10.20 27.51
CA ARG A 815 -1.86 -11.31 26.58
C ARG A 815 -2.00 -10.90 25.12
N ALA A 816 -1.67 -9.66 24.75
CA ALA A 816 -1.83 -9.18 23.37
C ALA A 816 -1.13 -10.08 22.34
N CYS A 817 0.08 -10.58 22.66
CA CYS A 817 0.79 -11.55 21.82
C CYS A 817 -0.02 -12.83 21.60
N PHE A 818 -0.64 -13.39 22.65
CA PHE A 818 -1.52 -14.55 22.52
C PHE A 818 -2.80 -14.24 21.77
N ASP A 819 -3.46 -13.10 22.05
CA ASP A 819 -4.70 -12.70 21.38
C ASP A 819 -4.49 -12.58 19.86
N ASN A 820 -3.34 -12.03 19.42
CA ASN A 820 -2.96 -11.93 18.01
C ASN A 820 -2.67 -13.32 17.39
N THR A 821 -1.94 -14.18 18.11
CA THR A 821 -1.68 -15.56 17.68
C THR A 821 -2.98 -16.33 17.52
N ALA A 822 -3.89 -16.24 18.48
CA ALA A 822 -5.17 -16.92 18.45
C ALA A 822 -6.06 -16.45 17.29
N LEU A 823 -6.06 -15.16 16.97
CA LEU A 823 -6.84 -14.62 15.86
C LEU A 823 -6.38 -15.22 14.51
N LEU A 824 -5.07 -15.20 14.24
CA LEU A 824 -4.54 -15.81 13.01
C LEU A 824 -4.75 -17.33 13.01
N TRP A 825 -4.62 -17.99 14.17
CA TRP A 825 -4.86 -19.43 14.29
C TRP A 825 -6.28 -19.84 13.91
N HIS A 826 -7.27 -19.18 14.52
CA HIS A 826 -8.68 -19.48 14.22
C HIS A 826 -9.04 -19.20 12.77
N TYR A 827 -8.46 -18.13 12.19
CA TYR A 827 -8.56 -17.85 10.76
C TYR A 827 -7.94 -18.98 9.92
N THR A 828 -6.72 -19.41 10.23
CA THR A 828 -6.02 -20.49 9.51
C THR A 828 -6.83 -21.79 9.52
N VAL A 829 -7.45 -22.10 10.66
CA VAL A 829 -8.34 -23.27 10.77
C VAL A 829 -9.61 -23.08 9.92
N ALA A 830 -10.24 -21.92 9.98
CA ALA A 830 -11.44 -21.65 9.19
C ALA A 830 -11.15 -21.73 7.69
N GLN A 831 -10.06 -21.12 7.23
CA GLN A 831 -9.58 -21.21 5.84
C GLN A 831 -9.29 -22.65 5.44
N GLY A 832 -8.59 -23.43 6.29
CA GLY A 832 -8.28 -24.83 6.03
C GLY A 832 -9.52 -25.70 5.91
N LEU A 833 -10.54 -25.50 6.74
CA LEU A 833 -11.82 -26.21 6.64
C LEU A 833 -12.56 -25.88 5.34
N VAL A 834 -12.59 -24.59 4.94
CA VAL A 834 -13.17 -24.18 3.65
C VAL A 834 -12.35 -24.76 2.51
N GLY A 835 -11.01 -24.72 2.58
CA GLY A 835 -10.13 -25.33 1.59
C GLY A 835 -10.37 -26.83 1.42
N THR A 836 -10.46 -27.59 2.53
CA THR A 836 -10.79 -29.03 2.51
C THR A 836 -12.17 -29.28 1.84
N LEU A 837 -13.16 -28.44 2.17
CA LEU A 837 -14.48 -28.54 1.55
C LEU A 837 -14.44 -28.29 0.03
N VAL A 838 -13.68 -27.30 -0.41
CA VAL A 838 -13.52 -27.00 -1.84
C VAL A 838 -12.75 -28.13 -2.54
N LEU A 839 -11.62 -28.57 -2.01
CA LEU A 839 -10.78 -29.58 -2.66
C LEU A 839 -11.43 -30.95 -2.78
N HIS A 840 -12.28 -31.33 -1.83
CA HIS A 840 -12.91 -32.64 -1.80
C HIS A 840 -14.41 -32.62 -2.10
N GLY A 841 -15.12 -31.56 -1.72
CA GLY A 841 -16.56 -31.43 -1.91
C GLY A 841 -16.92 -30.96 -3.31
N PHE A 842 -16.28 -29.93 -3.81
CA PHE A 842 -16.59 -29.31 -5.09
C PHE A 842 -16.42 -30.28 -6.28
N PRO A 843 -15.29 -31.03 -6.46
CA PRO A 843 -15.18 -31.97 -7.56
C PRO A 843 -16.19 -33.11 -7.50
N ARG A 844 -16.60 -33.54 -6.30
CA ARG A 844 -17.65 -34.56 -6.13
C ARG A 844 -19.01 -34.04 -6.58
N TRP A 845 -19.33 -32.80 -6.26
CA TRP A 845 -20.55 -32.14 -6.70
C TRP A 845 -20.53 -31.86 -8.20
N ALA A 846 -19.47 -31.30 -8.73
CA ALA A 846 -19.31 -30.97 -10.16
C ALA A 846 -19.30 -32.20 -11.07
N GLY A 847 -18.80 -33.35 -10.58
CA GLY A 847 -18.79 -34.61 -11.31
C GLY A 847 -20.13 -35.36 -11.26
N LEU A 848 -21.12 -34.89 -10.51
CA LEU A 848 -22.48 -35.40 -10.47
C LEU A 848 -23.43 -34.59 -11.38
N ALA A 849 -23.03 -33.45 -11.86
CA ALA A 849 -23.76 -32.60 -12.80
C ALA A 849 -23.29 -32.88 -14.23
#